data_e5c886cb8cb134e3f689c6f88617e6d4
#
_entry.id   e5c886cb8cb134e3f689c6f88617e6d4
#
_cell.length_a   1.000
_cell.length_b   1.000
_cell.length_c   1.000
_cell.angle_alpha   90.00
_cell.angle_beta   90.00
_cell.angle_gamma   90.00
#
_symmetry.space_group_name_H-M   'P 1'
#
loop_
_entity.id
_entity.type
_entity.pdbx_description
1 polymer ?
#
loop_
_entity_poly.entity_id
_entity_poly.type
_entity_poly.pdbx_seq_one_letter_code
_entity_poly.pdbx_strand_id
1 'polypeptide(L)'
;MIKTLIAADRSERERFRIPRSVQQSIPIQKIYRDGIWQTGGKFSRTWRFADINYALASHEDQRDMFTAYCGALNSLPTDATTKITINNRRLNGADFQRSVLMRERGDSLDSYRREYNRVLTDKAAESNDLIQDKYITVSVARKNMDEARTFFHRVDADLSKNFGRLESGAKALDNQDRLRIFHDFFRPGEEEHFRFDLSDAMKKGHDFRDYICPDGLCFKADHFEMGGKVGRVLFLRDYASYIKDEMISKLSDFPQNLMLSIDILPIPTDEAIREVQSRILGIEADIARWQQRQNSRNNFTASIPYELEQLRTETKEFLDDLSTRDQRMIFANVTIVHMADTLEQLNTDTETLQAIGLEQACQFSVLRYQQEDGLNTALPYGLRRIKTTRTLTTESTAVLMPFRVQEIQDAGGIYYGVNAVSKNLLICNRKKLLNPHGFVLGVSGSGKSFSMKEAITFIALSTNDDIIMIDAEREYGELTRALQGAVLEISPSSPHHINPLDINRGYGAGENPVAMKSELMMSICEQQMGVGQLGAFHKSIIDRCTANIYHDFIKSGGEGRIPTLPDWRNEVKRQPEREAQELALASELFVEGSLNMFAHETNFDIDNRIVCFDLYEMGEQLKPTALNVVLETIQNRVAANRLAGRYTWVFVDEVYLFFKYYYSAQFLYKCWKRFRKYAAAMTAATQNIEECLRSETARLMLANSEFLILLNQAATDRAELAKLLHISETQMSHVTNVEAGHGLMRIGSSIIPFVNEFPRDGTLYRLMTTTPGDK
;
A
#
# COMPACT_ATOMS: atom_id res chain seq x y z
N MET A 1 -3.40 -45.90 -8.89
CA MET A 1 -4.15 -44.67 -9.26
C MET A 1 -4.52 -43.96 -7.98
N ILE A 2 -4.17 -42.69 -7.83
CA ILE A 2 -4.29 -41.90 -6.60
C ILE A 2 -5.77 -41.71 -6.24
N LYS A 3 -6.17 -42.18 -5.05
CA LYS A 3 -7.58 -42.15 -4.60
C LYS A 3 -8.11 -40.73 -4.43
N THR A 4 -7.28 -39.82 -3.89
CA THR A 4 -7.61 -38.44 -3.71
C THR A 4 -7.93 -37.73 -5.04
N LEU A 5 -7.14 -37.96 -6.09
CA LEU A 5 -7.41 -37.42 -7.43
C LEU A 5 -8.71 -37.98 -8.01
N ILE A 6 -8.96 -39.29 -7.86
CA ILE A 6 -10.21 -39.92 -8.32
C ILE A 6 -11.42 -39.33 -7.58
N ALA A 7 -11.32 -39.10 -6.27
CA ALA A 7 -12.39 -38.53 -5.48
C ALA A 7 -12.65 -37.07 -5.90
N ALA A 8 -11.59 -36.27 -6.12
CA ALA A 8 -11.71 -34.93 -6.65
C ALA A 8 -12.40 -34.93 -8.03
N ASP A 9 -11.96 -35.75 -8.96
CA ASP A 9 -12.57 -35.85 -10.30
C ASP A 9 -14.01 -36.34 -10.29
N ARG A 10 -14.38 -37.23 -9.36
CA ARG A 10 -15.77 -37.67 -9.18
C ARG A 10 -16.65 -36.53 -8.67
N SER A 11 -16.14 -35.70 -7.79
CA SER A 11 -16.88 -34.55 -7.25
C SER A 11 -17.14 -33.44 -8.29
N GLU A 12 -16.39 -33.42 -9.40
CA GLU A 12 -16.59 -32.51 -10.54
C GLU A 12 -17.62 -33.04 -11.56
N ARG A 13 -18.03 -34.32 -11.46
CA ARG A 13 -18.95 -34.91 -12.45
C ARG A 13 -20.36 -34.35 -12.24
N GLU A 14 -20.79 -33.56 -13.21
CA GLU A 14 -22.20 -33.14 -13.35
C GLU A 14 -22.86 -33.93 -14.50
N ARG A 15 -24.18 -34.10 -14.41
CA ARG A 15 -24.93 -34.61 -15.56
C ARG A 15 -24.97 -33.51 -16.62
N PHE A 16 -24.53 -33.83 -17.84
CA PHE A 16 -24.64 -32.95 -18.98
C PHE A 16 -26.10 -32.49 -19.15
N ARG A 17 -26.32 -31.20 -19.17
CA ARG A 17 -27.59 -30.57 -19.48
C ARG A 17 -27.33 -29.44 -20.46
N ILE A 18 -28.10 -29.36 -21.52
CA ILE A 18 -28.06 -28.24 -22.44
C ILE A 18 -28.69 -27.04 -21.73
N PRO A 19 -27.95 -25.95 -21.46
CA PRO A 19 -28.50 -24.76 -20.84
C PRO A 19 -29.61 -24.14 -21.75
N ARG A 20 -30.74 -23.80 -21.16
CA ARG A 20 -31.84 -23.11 -21.87
C ARG A 20 -31.78 -21.59 -21.75
N SER A 21 -30.92 -21.08 -20.87
CA SER A 21 -30.67 -19.67 -20.66
C SER A 21 -29.21 -19.46 -20.22
N VAL A 22 -28.71 -18.25 -20.34
CA VAL A 22 -27.35 -17.86 -19.88
C VAL A 22 -27.19 -18.08 -18.38
N GLN A 23 -28.23 -17.83 -17.57
CA GLN A 23 -28.22 -18.11 -16.12
C GLN A 23 -27.92 -19.59 -15.82
N GLN A 24 -28.40 -20.52 -16.65
CA GLN A 24 -28.16 -21.95 -16.45
C GLN A 24 -26.74 -22.38 -16.82
N SER A 25 -26.01 -21.56 -17.58
CA SER A 25 -24.58 -21.78 -17.88
C SER A 25 -23.69 -21.39 -16.70
N ILE A 26 -24.21 -20.60 -15.74
CA ILE A 26 -23.48 -20.24 -14.53
C ILE A 26 -23.61 -21.38 -13.51
N PRO A 27 -22.49 -22.03 -13.10
CA PRO A 27 -22.54 -23.29 -12.35
C PRO A 27 -22.86 -23.10 -10.85
N ILE A 28 -23.13 -21.89 -10.37
CA ILE A 28 -23.47 -21.62 -8.95
C ILE A 28 -24.89 -22.05 -8.68
N GLN A 29 -25.07 -22.96 -7.73
CA GLN A 29 -26.41 -23.49 -7.36
C GLN A 29 -27.05 -22.69 -6.24
N LYS A 30 -26.25 -22.37 -5.19
CA LYS A 30 -26.72 -21.62 -4.01
C LYS A 30 -25.63 -20.73 -3.46
N ILE A 31 -26.04 -19.59 -2.88
CA ILE A 31 -25.20 -18.70 -2.09
C ILE A 31 -25.76 -18.65 -0.66
N TYR A 32 -24.89 -18.68 0.35
CA TYR A 32 -25.25 -18.63 1.76
C TYR A 32 -24.79 -17.30 2.37
N ARG A 33 -25.47 -16.85 3.45
CA ARG A 33 -25.20 -15.53 4.06
C ARG A 33 -23.77 -15.29 4.50
N ASP A 34 -23.05 -16.35 4.82
CA ASP A 34 -21.64 -16.35 5.28
C ASP A 34 -20.61 -16.37 4.14
N GLY A 35 -21.02 -16.09 2.91
CA GLY A 35 -20.13 -16.04 1.74
C GLY A 35 -19.70 -17.42 1.21
N ILE A 36 -20.24 -18.50 1.75
CA ILE A 36 -20.03 -19.87 1.22
C ILE A 36 -20.98 -20.09 0.06
N TRP A 37 -20.48 -20.64 -1.04
CA TRP A 37 -21.26 -20.99 -2.22
C TRP A 37 -21.30 -22.49 -2.44
N GLN A 38 -22.40 -22.95 -2.98
CA GLN A 38 -22.54 -24.32 -3.46
C GLN A 38 -22.48 -24.33 -4.99
N THR A 39 -21.51 -25.07 -5.53
CA THR A 39 -21.25 -25.18 -6.96
C THR A 39 -21.04 -26.65 -7.28
N GLY A 40 -21.97 -27.25 -8.07
CA GLY A 40 -22.00 -28.69 -8.23
C GLY A 40 -22.21 -29.43 -6.90
N GLY A 41 -21.43 -30.46 -6.65
CA GLY A 41 -21.43 -31.21 -5.39
C GLY A 41 -20.53 -30.64 -4.29
N LYS A 42 -19.97 -29.45 -4.49
CA LYS A 42 -18.95 -28.85 -3.62
C LYS A 42 -19.44 -27.55 -2.98
N PHE A 43 -18.85 -27.26 -1.81
CA PHE A 43 -18.92 -25.93 -1.19
C PHE A 43 -17.62 -25.20 -1.44
N SER A 44 -17.68 -23.89 -1.68
CA SER A 44 -16.51 -23.05 -1.91
C SER A 44 -16.58 -21.75 -1.11
N ARG A 45 -15.42 -21.25 -0.68
CA ARG A 45 -15.23 -19.93 -0.09
C ARG A 45 -14.02 -19.25 -0.71
N THR A 46 -14.06 -17.94 -0.85
CA THR A 46 -13.01 -17.16 -1.49
C THR A 46 -12.47 -16.11 -0.53
N TRP A 47 -11.15 -15.92 -0.55
CA TRP A 47 -10.42 -14.89 0.17
C TRP A 47 -9.70 -14.00 -0.83
N ARG A 48 -9.65 -12.71 -0.57
CA ARG A 48 -8.75 -11.77 -1.25
C ARG A 48 -7.49 -11.64 -0.42
N PHE A 49 -6.33 -11.64 -1.08
CA PHE A 49 -5.05 -11.43 -0.41
C PHE A 49 -4.26 -10.30 -1.08
N ALA A 50 -3.38 -9.66 -0.30
CA ALA A 50 -2.55 -8.57 -0.74
C ALA A 50 -1.26 -9.07 -1.41
N ASP A 51 -0.66 -8.25 -2.27
CA ASP A 51 0.68 -8.49 -2.80
C ASP A 51 1.76 -8.22 -1.74
N ILE A 52 2.96 -8.74 -1.98
CA ILE A 52 4.16 -8.45 -1.20
C ILE A 52 5.27 -7.97 -2.13
N ASN A 53 6.26 -7.25 -1.59
CA ASN A 53 7.36 -6.70 -2.38
C ASN A 53 8.45 -7.74 -2.69
N TYR A 54 8.06 -8.87 -3.26
CA TYR A 54 8.99 -9.96 -3.58
C TYR A 54 10.09 -9.53 -4.56
N ALA A 55 9.73 -8.85 -5.65
CA ALA A 55 10.67 -8.45 -6.69
C ALA A 55 11.74 -7.43 -6.21
N LEU A 56 11.47 -6.71 -5.12
CA LEU A 56 12.34 -5.67 -4.56
C LEU A 56 13.08 -6.10 -3.30
N ALA A 57 12.81 -7.30 -2.82
CA ALA A 57 13.44 -7.84 -1.63
C ALA A 57 14.90 -8.23 -1.89
N SER A 58 15.70 -8.28 -0.84
CA SER A 58 17.06 -8.86 -0.94
C SER A 58 16.98 -10.35 -1.30
N HIS A 59 18.06 -10.93 -1.81
CA HIS A 59 18.09 -12.37 -2.11
C HIS A 59 17.83 -13.24 -0.87
N GLU A 60 18.23 -12.80 0.31
CA GLU A 60 17.95 -13.47 1.58
C GLU A 60 16.47 -13.41 1.90
N ASP A 61 15.87 -12.22 1.86
CA ASP A 61 14.44 -12.02 2.10
C ASP A 61 13.58 -12.75 1.07
N GLN A 62 13.98 -12.74 -0.23
CA GLN A 62 13.28 -13.51 -1.27
C GLN A 62 13.25 -15.00 -0.94
N ARG A 63 14.38 -15.54 -0.45
CA ARG A 63 14.48 -16.96 -0.04
C ARG A 63 13.58 -17.24 1.16
N ASP A 64 13.53 -16.34 2.13
CA ASP A 64 12.68 -16.47 3.31
C ASP A 64 11.19 -16.38 2.93
N MET A 65 10.81 -15.43 2.08
CA MET A 65 9.46 -15.32 1.52
C MET A 65 9.07 -16.57 0.73
N PHE A 66 9.96 -17.11 -0.09
CA PHE A 66 9.74 -18.34 -0.84
C PHE A 66 9.52 -19.53 0.11
N THR A 67 10.35 -19.67 1.13
CA THR A 67 10.23 -20.73 2.15
C THR A 67 8.92 -20.60 2.93
N ALA A 68 8.55 -19.38 3.32
CA ALA A 68 7.27 -19.12 3.98
C ALA A 68 6.07 -19.47 3.07
N TYR A 69 6.17 -19.20 1.77
CA TYR A 69 5.14 -19.56 0.80
C TYR A 69 5.05 -21.09 0.60
N CYS A 70 6.19 -21.80 0.55
CA CYS A 70 6.21 -23.27 0.60
C CYS A 70 5.47 -23.78 1.84
N GLY A 71 5.72 -23.19 3.00
CA GLY A 71 5.01 -23.52 4.24
C GLY A 71 3.49 -23.28 4.14
N ALA A 72 3.08 -22.20 3.49
CA ALA A 72 1.67 -21.91 3.23
C ALA A 72 1.03 -22.98 2.32
N LEU A 73 1.71 -23.38 1.24
CA LEU A 73 1.25 -24.46 0.35
C LEU A 73 1.16 -25.81 1.09
N ASN A 74 2.14 -26.13 1.95
CA ASN A 74 2.12 -27.32 2.78
C ASN A 74 0.99 -27.33 3.82
N SER A 75 0.43 -26.19 4.17
CA SER A 75 -0.71 -26.11 5.08
C SER A 75 -2.06 -26.34 4.41
N LEU A 76 -2.12 -26.36 3.07
CA LEU A 76 -3.37 -26.52 2.33
C LEU A 76 -3.99 -27.92 2.61
N PRO A 77 -5.33 -27.98 2.72
CA PRO A 77 -6.01 -29.23 3.02
C PRO A 77 -5.94 -30.20 1.82
N THR A 78 -5.59 -31.46 2.09
CA THR A 78 -5.45 -32.51 1.08
C THR A 78 -6.78 -33.07 0.56
N ASP A 79 -7.89 -32.80 1.24
CA ASP A 79 -9.25 -33.22 0.87
C ASP A 79 -10.05 -32.10 0.17
N ALA A 80 -9.38 -31.03 -0.23
CA ALA A 80 -9.95 -29.87 -0.91
C ALA A 80 -9.10 -29.47 -2.13
N THR A 81 -9.71 -28.79 -3.08
CA THR A 81 -9.02 -28.13 -4.18
C THR A 81 -8.84 -26.64 -3.82
N THR A 82 -7.63 -26.13 -3.88
CA THR A 82 -7.32 -24.72 -3.74
C THR A 82 -7.03 -24.13 -5.10
N LYS A 83 -7.62 -22.99 -5.40
CA LYS A 83 -7.40 -22.22 -6.61
C LYS A 83 -6.86 -20.85 -6.24
N ILE A 84 -5.69 -20.50 -6.78
CA ILE A 84 -5.15 -19.13 -6.73
C ILE A 84 -5.53 -18.47 -8.04
N THR A 85 -6.15 -17.29 -7.96
CA THR A 85 -6.58 -16.54 -9.14
C THR A 85 -5.99 -15.14 -9.10
N ILE A 86 -5.32 -14.73 -10.17
CA ILE A 86 -4.88 -13.37 -10.46
C ILE A 86 -5.84 -12.81 -11.49
N ASN A 87 -6.54 -11.76 -11.13
CA ASN A 87 -7.52 -11.09 -11.99
C ASN A 87 -6.99 -9.72 -12.40
N ASN A 88 -6.52 -9.62 -13.63
CA ASN A 88 -6.17 -8.34 -14.25
C ASN A 88 -7.42 -7.76 -14.87
N ARG A 89 -7.78 -6.59 -14.45
CA ARG A 89 -8.85 -5.81 -15.08
C ARG A 89 -8.39 -4.39 -15.35
N ARG A 90 -8.80 -3.83 -16.46
CA ARG A 90 -8.59 -2.42 -16.70
C ARG A 90 -9.39 -1.58 -15.72
N LEU A 91 -8.78 -0.50 -15.26
CA LEU A 91 -9.49 0.47 -14.44
C LEU A 91 -10.61 1.07 -15.26
N ASN A 92 -11.85 0.96 -14.78
CA ASN A 92 -12.98 1.60 -15.45
C ASN A 92 -12.82 3.12 -15.40
N GLY A 93 -12.98 3.80 -16.55
CA GLY A 93 -12.87 5.25 -16.65
C GLY A 93 -13.77 6.01 -15.68
N ALA A 94 -14.95 5.50 -15.38
CA ALA A 94 -15.88 6.13 -14.45
C ALA A 94 -15.53 5.89 -12.97
N ASP A 95 -15.02 4.71 -12.59
CA ASP A 95 -14.45 4.46 -11.26
C ASP A 95 -13.20 5.34 -11.04
N PHE A 96 -12.38 5.51 -12.08
CA PHE A 96 -11.23 6.43 -12.08
C PHE A 96 -11.68 7.88 -11.86
N GLN A 97 -12.67 8.34 -12.63
CA GLN A 97 -13.21 9.69 -12.48
C GLN A 97 -13.75 9.96 -11.08
N ARG A 98 -14.40 8.99 -10.44
CA ARG A 98 -14.96 9.16 -9.10
C ARG A 98 -13.93 9.06 -7.98
N SER A 99 -12.95 8.16 -8.12
CA SER A 99 -12.01 7.84 -7.03
C SER A 99 -10.73 8.65 -7.08
N VAL A 100 -10.33 9.13 -8.27
CA VAL A 100 -9.03 9.77 -8.50
C VAL A 100 -9.18 11.24 -8.92
N LEU A 101 -10.10 11.56 -9.85
CA LEU A 101 -10.23 12.92 -10.36
C LEU A 101 -10.92 13.85 -9.37
N MET A 102 -10.46 15.09 -9.37
CA MET A 102 -11.03 16.17 -8.55
C MET A 102 -12.32 16.71 -9.16
N ARG A 103 -13.35 16.88 -8.34
CA ARG A 103 -14.61 17.50 -8.77
C ARG A 103 -14.48 19.02 -8.85
N GLU A 104 -15.00 19.63 -9.91
CA GLU A 104 -15.16 21.07 -10.00
C GLU A 104 -16.17 21.57 -8.94
N ARG A 105 -15.90 22.73 -8.35
CA ARG A 105 -16.69 23.30 -7.24
C ARG A 105 -17.34 24.64 -7.60
N GLY A 106 -17.12 25.16 -8.82
CA GLY A 106 -17.60 26.46 -9.27
C GLY A 106 -16.81 27.63 -8.68
N ASP A 107 -15.59 27.40 -8.21
CA ASP A 107 -14.70 28.44 -7.65
C ASP A 107 -13.53 28.76 -8.60
N SER A 108 -12.74 29.78 -8.26
CA SER A 108 -11.61 30.23 -9.08
C SER A 108 -10.46 29.19 -9.18
N LEU A 109 -10.45 28.13 -8.33
CA LEU A 109 -9.46 27.08 -8.35
C LEU A 109 -9.81 25.96 -9.37
N ASP A 110 -10.94 26.02 -10.04
CA ASP A 110 -11.36 24.99 -11.01
C ASP A 110 -10.44 24.93 -12.25
N SER A 111 -9.75 26.02 -12.59
CA SER A 111 -8.71 25.99 -13.61
C SER A 111 -7.55 25.05 -13.22
N TYR A 112 -7.11 25.10 -11.97
CA TYR A 112 -6.08 24.23 -11.43
C TYR A 112 -6.56 22.76 -11.29
N ARG A 113 -7.85 22.55 -10.89
CA ARG A 113 -8.43 21.19 -10.85
C ARG A 113 -8.46 20.56 -12.24
N ARG A 114 -8.84 21.31 -13.28
CA ARG A 114 -8.83 20.82 -14.67
C ARG A 114 -7.42 20.51 -15.16
N GLU A 115 -6.44 21.36 -14.85
CA GLU A 115 -5.04 21.13 -15.20
C GLU A 115 -4.52 19.86 -14.51
N TYR A 116 -4.75 19.71 -13.21
CA TYR A 116 -4.32 18.54 -12.46
C TYR A 116 -5.02 17.26 -12.93
N ASN A 117 -6.33 17.32 -13.18
CA ASN A 117 -7.09 16.21 -13.72
C ASN A 117 -6.57 15.74 -15.07
N ARG A 118 -6.12 16.67 -15.94
CA ARG A 118 -5.45 16.31 -17.20
C ARG A 118 -4.18 15.52 -16.94
N VAL A 119 -3.32 16.01 -16.04
CA VAL A 119 -2.09 15.28 -15.65
C VAL A 119 -2.40 13.88 -15.17
N LEU A 120 -3.39 13.73 -14.30
CA LEU A 120 -3.80 12.41 -13.78
C LEU A 120 -4.34 11.50 -14.89
N THR A 121 -5.10 12.05 -15.82
CA THR A 121 -5.66 11.30 -16.98
C THR A 121 -4.55 10.87 -17.94
N ASP A 122 -3.60 11.76 -18.24
CA ASP A 122 -2.47 11.46 -19.11
C ASP A 122 -1.57 10.39 -18.46
N LYS A 123 -1.28 10.51 -17.16
CA LYS A 123 -0.52 9.51 -16.41
C LYS A 123 -1.24 8.16 -16.32
N ALA A 124 -2.56 8.18 -16.17
CA ALA A 124 -3.35 6.95 -16.21
C ALA A 124 -3.30 6.30 -17.60
N ALA A 125 -3.36 7.08 -18.68
CA ALA A 125 -3.25 6.56 -20.04
C ALA A 125 -1.84 6.03 -20.39
N GLU A 126 -0.79 6.59 -19.78
CA GLU A 126 0.58 6.09 -19.87
C GLU A 126 0.83 4.87 -18.97
N SER A 127 0.03 4.69 -17.94
CA SER A 127 0.07 3.54 -17.03
C SER A 127 -0.50 2.30 -17.71
N ASN A 128 -0.21 1.13 -17.16
CA ASN A 128 -0.83 -0.09 -17.65
C ASN A 128 -2.35 -0.15 -17.38
N ASP A 129 -2.92 0.81 -16.63
CA ASP A 129 -4.33 0.87 -16.20
C ASP A 129 -4.88 -0.45 -15.62
N LEU A 130 -3.97 -1.31 -15.12
CA LEU A 130 -4.31 -2.63 -14.63
C LEU A 130 -4.44 -2.65 -13.12
N ILE A 131 -5.60 -3.02 -12.66
CA ILE A 131 -5.79 -3.45 -11.28
C ILE A 131 -5.59 -4.96 -11.23
N GLN A 132 -4.67 -5.42 -10.39
CA GLN A 132 -4.47 -6.84 -10.10
C GLN A 132 -5.13 -7.20 -8.77
N ASP A 133 -6.25 -7.89 -8.85
CA ASP A 133 -6.88 -8.48 -7.68
C ASP A 133 -6.47 -9.95 -7.55
N LYS A 134 -6.11 -10.39 -6.34
CA LYS A 134 -5.63 -11.75 -6.07
C LYS A 134 -6.55 -12.48 -5.11
N TYR A 135 -6.95 -13.68 -5.49
CA TYR A 135 -7.92 -14.48 -4.76
C TYR A 135 -7.43 -15.89 -4.49
N ILE A 136 -7.82 -16.44 -3.33
CA ILE A 136 -7.73 -17.87 -3.03
C ILE A 136 -9.14 -18.39 -2.87
N THR A 137 -9.50 -19.37 -3.68
CA THR A 137 -10.78 -20.09 -3.57
C THR A 137 -10.52 -21.52 -3.16
N VAL A 138 -11.03 -21.91 -2.00
CA VAL A 138 -10.95 -23.30 -1.53
C VAL A 138 -12.32 -23.95 -1.73
N SER A 139 -12.32 -25.13 -2.32
CA SER A 139 -13.53 -25.90 -2.57
C SER A 139 -13.43 -27.33 -2.03
N VAL A 140 -14.49 -27.81 -1.39
CA VAL A 140 -14.52 -29.11 -0.71
C VAL A 140 -15.87 -29.77 -0.87
N ALA A 141 -15.89 -31.10 -1.04
CA ALA A 141 -17.08 -31.91 -0.99
C ALA A 141 -17.43 -32.24 0.47
N ARG A 142 -18.59 -31.82 0.95
CA ARG A 142 -19.10 -32.13 2.30
C ARG A 142 -20.57 -32.57 2.19
N LYS A 143 -21.02 -33.35 3.18
CA LYS A 143 -22.39 -33.87 3.19
C LYS A 143 -23.43 -32.79 3.43
N ASN A 144 -23.11 -31.81 4.24
CA ASN A 144 -24.01 -30.75 4.62
C ASN A 144 -23.26 -29.40 4.85
N MET A 145 -24.03 -28.33 5.05
CA MET A 145 -23.51 -27.00 5.23
C MET A 145 -22.76 -26.79 6.55
N ASP A 146 -23.14 -27.50 7.61
CA ASP A 146 -22.49 -27.32 8.92
C ASP A 146 -21.08 -27.91 8.93
N GLU A 147 -20.90 -29.05 8.29
CA GLU A 147 -19.56 -29.63 8.04
C GLU A 147 -18.70 -28.68 7.19
N ALA A 148 -19.30 -28.05 6.17
CA ALA A 148 -18.61 -27.07 5.33
C ALA A 148 -18.20 -25.82 6.12
N ARG A 149 -19.06 -25.29 6.99
CA ARG A 149 -18.75 -24.15 7.86
C ARG A 149 -17.58 -24.46 8.79
N THR A 150 -17.61 -25.60 9.47
CA THR A 150 -16.53 -26.02 10.36
C THR A 150 -15.21 -26.15 9.62
N PHE A 151 -15.24 -26.70 8.42
CA PHE A 151 -14.06 -26.80 7.55
C PHE A 151 -13.51 -25.41 7.18
N PHE A 152 -14.36 -24.48 6.69
CA PHE A 152 -13.91 -23.17 6.27
C PHE A 152 -13.47 -22.27 7.43
N HIS A 153 -13.98 -22.45 8.64
CA HIS A 153 -13.45 -21.77 9.83
C HIS A 153 -11.98 -22.14 10.11
N ARG A 154 -11.64 -23.43 9.96
CA ARG A 154 -10.25 -23.89 10.10
C ARG A 154 -9.37 -23.32 9.00
N VAL A 155 -9.81 -23.41 7.75
CA VAL A 155 -9.07 -22.84 6.60
C VAL A 155 -8.84 -21.34 6.76
N ASP A 156 -9.82 -20.60 7.26
CA ASP A 156 -9.71 -19.16 7.52
C ASP A 156 -8.58 -18.83 8.51
N ALA A 157 -8.51 -19.58 9.61
CA ALA A 157 -7.44 -19.43 10.60
C ALA A 157 -6.05 -19.78 10.03
N ASP A 158 -5.97 -20.86 9.26
CA ASP A 158 -4.71 -21.33 8.65
C ASP A 158 -4.21 -20.34 7.59
N LEU A 159 -5.08 -19.84 6.72
CA LEU A 159 -4.74 -18.83 5.71
C LEU A 159 -4.33 -17.51 6.38
N SER A 160 -5.08 -17.02 7.34
CA SER A 160 -4.74 -15.79 8.06
C SER A 160 -3.38 -15.87 8.72
N LYS A 161 -3.05 -17.00 9.36
CA LYS A 161 -1.74 -17.24 9.99
C LYS A 161 -0.60 -17.29 8.98
N ASN A 162 -0.75 -18.05 7.91
CA ASN A 162 0.34 -18.29 6.96
C ASN A 162 0.57 -17.09 6.04
N PHE A 163 -0.49 -16.42 5.57
CA PHE A 163 -0.37 -15.20 4.79
C PHE A 163 0.09 -14.01 5.66
N GLY A 164 -0.27 -13.99 6.95
CA GLY A 164 0.27 -13.01 7.90
C GLY A 164 1.78 -13.09 8.07
N ARG A 165 2.38 -14.30 7.99
CA ARG A 165 3.85 -14.47 8.00
C ARG A 165 4.54 -13.94 6.74
N LEU A 166 3.81 -13.90 5.63
CA LEU A 166 4.26 -13.31 4.36
C LEU A 166 4.02 -11.80 4.29
N GLU A 167 3.54 -11.18 5.38
CA GLU A 167 3.07 -9.79 5.38
C GLU A 167 1.95 -9.51 4.37
N SER A 168 1.30 -10.56 3.86
CA SER A 168 0.13 -10.52 3.02
C SER A 168 -1.12 -10.81 3.86
N GLY A 169 -2.09 -9.94 3.85
CA GLY A 169 -3.37 -10.16 4.57
C GLY A 169 -4.34 -10.97 3.71
N ALA A 170 -4.86 -12.09 4.22
CA ALA A 170 -5.95 -12.83 3.57
C ALA A 170 -7.29 -12.50 4.24
N LYS A 171 -8.24 -11.94 3.49
CA LYS A 171 -9.57 -11.55 3.97
C LYS A 171 -10.66 -12.35 3.25
N ALA A 172 -11.52 -13.02 4.00
CA ALA A 172 -12.68 -13.71 3.44
C ALA A 172 -13.66 -12.72 2.80
N LEU A 173 -14.11 -13.04 1.59
CA LEU A 173 -15.08 -12.25 0.85
C LEU A 173 -16.51 -12.63 1.21
N ASP A 174 -17.39 -11.64 1.25
CA ASP A 174 -18.83 -11.83 1.36
C ASP A 174 -19.47 -12.11 -0.01
N ASN A 175 -20.79 -12.21 -0.05
CA ASN A 175 -21.52 -12.46 -1.29
C ASN A 175 -21.45 -11.30 -2.28
N GLN A 176 -21.47 -10.08 -1.79
CA GLN A 176 -21.40 -8.88 -2.63
C GLN A 176 -20.04 -8.82 -3.32
N ASP A 177 -18.96 -8.97 -2.57
CA ASP A 177 -17.59 -8.97 -3.09
C ASP A 177 -17.37 -10.11 -4.09
N ARG A 178 -17.84 -11.34 -3.77
CA ARG A 178 -17.68 -12.48 -4.67
C ARG A 178 -18.49 -12.32 -5.95
N LEU A 179 -19.74 -11.89 -5.88
CA LEU A 179 -20.57 -11.66 -7.08
C LEU A 179 -20.02 -10.53 -7.94
N ARG A 180 -19.39 -9.52 -7.33
CA ARG A 180 -18.76 -8.43 -8.07
C ARG A 180 -17.64 -8.93 -8.98
N ILE A 181 -16.83 -9.91 -8.56
CA ILE A 181 -15.79 -10.50 -9.43
C ILE A 181 -16.39 -11.04 -10.72
N PHE A 182 -17.53 -11.72 -10.61
CA PHE A 182 -18.21 -12.29 -11.77
C PHE A 182 -18.96 -11.25 -12.59
N HIS A 183 -19.59 -10.28 -11.93
CA HIS A 183 -20.23 -9.16 -12.62
C HIS A 183 -19.21 -8.40 -13.48
N ASP A 184 -18.07 -7.99 -12.91
CA ASP A 184 -17.03 -7.24 -13.60
C ASP A 184 -16.41 -8.06 -14.75
N PHE A 185 -16.34 -9.39 -14.61
CA PHE A 185 -15.89 -10.28 -15.68
C PHE A 185 -16.93 -10.45 -16.80
N PHE A 186 -18.19 -10.72 -16.46
CA PHE A 186 -19.25 -11.01 -17.43
C PHE A 186 -19.87 -9.78 -18.08
N ARG A 187 -19.76 -8.60 -17.43
CA ARG A 187 -20.32 -7.32 -17.86
C ARG A 187 -19.24 -6.21 -17.86
N PRO A 188 -18.17 -6.39 -18.66
CA PRO A 188 -17.11 -5.40 -18.72
C PRO A 188 -17.64 -4.06 -19.25
N GLY A 189 -17.36 -2.97 -18.51
CA GLY A 189 -17.88 -1.63 -18.78
C GLY A 189 -19.16 -1.27 -18.01
N GLU A 190 -19.75 -2.20 -17.27
CA GLU A 190 -20.93 -1.98 -16.44
C GLU A 190 -20.65 -2.07 -14.93
N GLU A 191 -19.39 -2.03 -14.51
CA GLU A 191 -18.93 -2.23 -13.13
C GLU A 191 -19.59 -1.27 -12.14
N GLU A 192 -19.99 -0.09 -12.61
CA GLU A 192 -20.69 0.92 -11.83
C GLU A 192 -22.13 0.57 -11.50
N HIS A 193 -22.75 -0.22 -12.35
CA HIS A 193 -24.15 -0.57 -12.19
C HIS A 193 -24.38 -1.71 -11.21
N PHE A 194 -23.31 -2.35 -10.74
CA PHE A 194 -23.42 -3.43 -9.78
C PHE A 194 -23.99 -2.95 -8.44
N ARG A 195 -25.17 -3.44 -8.11
CA ARG A 195 -25.86 -3.23 -6.85
C ARG A 195 -26.49 -4.55 -6.43
N PHE A 196 -25.93 -5.22 -5.46
CA PHE A 196 -26.45 -6.48 -4.94
C PHE A 196 -26.65 -6.39 -3.43
N ASP A 197 -27.85 -6.68 -2.99
CA ASP A 197 -28.20 -6.97 -1.61
C ASP A 197 -29.02 -8.27 -1.55
N LEU A 198 -28.52 -9.26 -0.79
CA LEU A 198 -29.14 -10.57 -0.71
C LEU A 198 -30.56 -10.51 -0.15
N SER A 199 -30.81 -9.64 0.83
CA SER A 199 -32.12 -9.50 1.46
C SER A 199 -33.13 -8.87 0.49
N ASP A 200 -32.70 -7.89 -0.28
CA ASP A 200 -33.53 -7.24 -1.31
C ASP A 200 -33.81 -8.16 -2.50
N ALA A 201 -32.81 -8.90 -2.96
CA ALA A 201 -32.98 -9.88 -4.02
C ALA A 201 -34.00 -10.96 -3.62
N MET A 202 -33.89 -11.49 -2.40
CA MET A 202 -34.85 -12.47 -1.87
C MET A 202 -36.27 -11.91 -1.76
N LYS A 203 -36.44 -10.66 -1.31
CA LYS A 203 -37.78 -10.02 -1.19
C LYS A 203 -38.41 -9.80 -2.57
N LYS A 204 -37.63 -9.47 -3.58
CA LYS A 204 -38.08 -9.22 -4.96
C LYS A 204 -38.25 -10.50 -5.77
N GLY A 205 -37.80 -11.66 -5.26
CA GLY A 205 -37.78 -12.93 -5.98
C GLY A 205 -36.82 -13.01 -7.14
N HIS A 206 -35.77 -12.15 -7.14
CA HIS A 206 -34.72 -12.18 -8.15
C HIS A 206 -33.71 -13.29 -7.85
N ASP A 207 -33.24 -13.98 -8.88
CA ASP A 207 -32.11 -14.89 -8.76
C ASP A 207 -30.81 -14.07 -8.70
N PHE A 208 -29.88 -14.44 -7.81
CA PHE A 208 -28.57 -13.77 -7.73
C PHE A 208 -27.79 -13.81 -9.05
N ARG A 209 -28.06 -14.80 -9.93
CA ARG A 209 -27.46 -14.91 -11.25
C ARG A 209 -27.88 -13.81 -12.20
N ASP A 210 -29.05 -13.18 -11.98
CA ASP A 210 -29.54 -12.04 -12.77
C ASP A 210 -28.59 -10.82 -12.66
N TYR A 211 -27.88 -10.73 -11.53
CA TYR A 211 -26.93 -9.62 -11.26
C TYR A 211 -25.55 -9.81 -11.90
N ILE A 212 -25.24 -11.03 -12.39
CA ILE A 212 -23.91 -11.35 -12.91
C ILE A 212 -23.92 -11.93 -14.33
N CYS A 213 -25.04 -12.45 -14.83
CA CYS A 213 -25.06 -13.09 -16.14
C CYS A 213 -24.90 -12.08 -17.27
N PRO A 214 -24.11 -12.40 -18.32
CA PRO A 214 -24.00 -11.57 -19.51
C PRO A 214 -25.30 -11.64 -20.35
N ASP A 215 -25.48 -10.70 -21.27
CA ASP A 215 -26.63 -10.66 -22.17
C ASP A 215 -26.69 -11.84 -23.14
N GLY A 216 -25.53 -12.37 -23.50
CA GLY A 216 -25.37 -13.57 -24.33
C GLY A 216 -24.06 -14.28 -24.03
N LEU A 217 -24.07 -15.61 -24.13
CA LEU A 217 -22.89 -16.45 -24.01
C LEU A 217 -22.97 -17.59 -25.04
N CYS A 218 -22.00 -17.65 -25.96
CA CYS A 218 -21.95 -18.63 -27.02
C CYS A 218 -20.55 -19.24 -27.12
N PHE A 219 -20.45 -20.57 -26.94
CA PHE A 219 -19.18 -21.28 -27.04
C PHE A 219 -18.96 -21.79 -28.47
N LYS A 220 -17.79 -21.47 -29.01
CA LYS A 220 -17.28 -21.94 -30.32
C LYS A 220 -16.22 -23.04 -30.11
N ALA A 221 -15.60 -23.47 -31.19
CA ALA A 221 -14.59 -24.53 -31.14
C ALA A 221 -13.33 -24.15 -30.35
N ASP A 222 -12.88 -22.88 -30.41
CA ASP A 222 -11.61 -22.38 -29.87
C ASP A 222 -11.73 -21.04 -29.11
N HIS A 223 -12.93 -20.48 -29.04
CA HIS A 223 -13.23 -19.22 -28.33
C HIS A 223 -14.68 -19.22 -27.84
N PHE A 224 -15.07 -18.18 -27.11
CA PHE A 224 -16.45 -17.90 -26.76
C PHE A 224 -16.78 -16.44 -27.03
N GLU A 225 -18.06 -16.17 -27.30
CA GLU A 225 -18.62 -14.83 -27.49
C GLU A 225 -19.48 -14.47 -26.28
N MET A 226 -19.31 -13.29 -25.73
CA MET A 226 -19.98 -12.85 -24.50
C MET A 226 -20.23 -11.34 -24.50
N GLY A 227 -21.50 -10.93 -24.53
CA GLY A 227 -21.88 -9.52 -24.35
C GLY A 227 -21.17 -8.54 -25.31
N GLY A 228 -20.93 -8.93 -26.57
CA GLY A 228 -20.20 -8.11 -27.55
C GLY A 228 -18.68 -8.20 -27.49
N LYS A 229 -18.11 -8.96 -26.55
CA LYS A 229 -16.70 -9.31 -26.45
C LYS A 229 -16.45 -10.75 -26.91
N VAL A 230 -15.21 -11.04 -27.24
CA VAL A 230 -14.75 -12.40 -27.54
C VAL A 230 -13.71 -12.82 -26.50
N GLY A 231 -13.76 -14.07 -26.08
CA GLY A 231 -12.82 -14.58 -25.07
C GLY A 231 -12.28 -15.95 -25.45
N ARG A 232 -11.13 -16.32 -24.89
CA ARG A 232 -10.45 -17.58 -25.12
C ARG A 232 -9.82 -18.11 -23.86
N VAL A 233 -9.89 -19.43 -23.69
CA VAL A 233 -9.23 -20.11 -22.58
C VAL A 233 -8.01 -20.88 -23.10
N LEU A 234 -6.88 -20.63 -22.43
CA LEU A 234 -5.62 -21.35 -22.60
C LEU A 234 -5.35 -22.19 -21.36
N PHE A 235 -4.59 -23.26 -21.53
CA PHE A 235 -4.06 -24.05 -20.42
C PHE A 235 -2.58 -24.33 -20.64
N LEU A 236 -1.84 -24.49 -19.55
CA LEU A 236 -0.43 -24.86 -19.59
C LEU A 236 -0.33 -26.34 -19.90
N ARG A 237 0.06 -26.67 -21.15
CA ARG A 237 0.15 -28.02 -21.64
C ARG A 237 1.47 -28.67 -21.26
N ASP A 238 2.57 -28.01 -21.59
CA ASP A 238 3.91 -28.52 -21.36
C ASP A 238 4.68 -27.58 -20.44
N TYR A 239 5.23 -28.15 -19.38
CA TYR A 239 6.00 -27.46 -18.35
C TYR A 239 7.48 -27.63 -18.62
N ALA A 240 8.29 -26.59 -18.44
CA ALA A 240 9.73 -26.71 -18.42
C ALA A 240 10.20 -27.70 -17.35
N SER A 241 11.34 -28.35 -17.58
CA SER A 241 12.01 -29.12 -16.53
C SER A 241 12.43 -28.27 -15.34
N TYR A 242 12.68 -26.98 -15.57
CA TYR A 242 12.96 -25.95 -14.58
C TYR A 242 12.11 -24.71 -14.89
N ILE A 243 11.18 -24.37 -14.00
CA ILE A 243 10.32 -23.17 -14.12
C ILE A 243 10.99 -22.04 -13.36
N LYS A 244 11.03 -20.84 -13.94
CA LYS A 244 11.49 -19.62 -13.28
C LYS A 244 10.29 -18.90 -12.65
N ASP A 245 10.51 -18.24 -11.53
CA ASP A 245 9.50 -17.48 -10.78
C ASP A 245 8.97 -16.23 -11.53
N GLU A 246 9.64 -15.81 -12.60
CA GLU A 246 9.20 -14.71 -13.47
C GLU A 246 7.99 -15.04 -14.36
N MET A 247 7.65 -16.30 -14.59
CA MET A 247 6.62 -16.67 -15.56
C MET A 247 5.24 -16.09 -15.21
N ILE A 248 4.81 -16.29 -13.97
CA ILE A 248 3.50 -15.77 -13.51
C ILE A 248 3.49 -14.24 -13.50
N SER A 249 4.60 -13.62 -13.09
CA SER A 249 4.75 -12.16 -13.12
C SER A 249 4.61 -11.61 -14.53
N LYS A 250 5.34 -12.16 -15.53
CA LYS A 250 5.28 -11.71 -16.93
C LYS A 250 3.88 -11.90 -17.55
N LEU A 251 3.22 -13.04 -17.26
CA LEU A 251 1.85 -13.26 -17.72
C LEU A 251 0.85 -12.30 -17.07
N SER A 252 1.09 -11.96 -15.80
CA SER A 252 0.24 -11.02 -15.06
C SER A 252 0.45 -9.56 -15.49
N ASP A 253 1.54 -9.25 -16.19
CA ASP A 253 1.80 -7.92 -16.76
C ASP A 253 1.12 -7.69 -18.11
N PHE A 254 0.43 -8.70 -18.63
CA PHE A 254 -0.26 -8.58 -19.88
C PHE A 254 -1.32 -7.44 -19.84
N PRO A 255 -1.27 -6.44 -20.76
CA PRO A 255 -1.99 -5.19 -20.65
C PRO A 255 -3.47 -5.26 -21.08
N GLN A 256 -4.12 -6.41 -20.89
CA GLN A 256 -5.52 -6.63 -21.21
C GLN A 256 -6.24 -7.34 -20.04
N ASN A 257 -7.57 -7.38 -20.12
CA ASN A 257 -8.37 -8.16 -19.18
C ASN A 257 -7.99 -9.64 -19.26
N LEU A 258 -7.46 -10.15 -18.15
CA LEU A 258 -6.96 -11.51 -18.05
C LEU A 258 -7.26 -12.07 -16.67
N MET A 259 -7.71 -13.32 -16.60
CA MET A 259 -7.79 -14.05 -15.35
C MET A 259 -6.92 -15.31 -15.46
N LEU A 260 -5.85 -15.33 -14.66
CA LEU A 260 -4.94 -16.47 -14.54
C LEU A 260 -5.29 -17.25 -13.27
N SER A 261 -5.53 -18.54 -13.39
CA SER A 261 -5.84 -19.42 -12.27
C SER A 261 -4.90 -20.61 -12.18
N ILE A 262 -4.45 -20.89 -10.96
CA ILE A 262 -3.60 -22.01 -10.62
C ILE A 262 -4.41 -22.92 -9.70
N ASP A 263 -4.81 -24.09 -10.19
CA ASP A 263 -5.44 -25.13 -9.38
C ASP A 263 -4.39 -25.95 -8.66
N ILE A 264 -4.56 -26.16 -7.37
CA ILE A 264 -3.64 -26.86 -6.48
C ILE A 264 -4.42 -27.94 -5.74
N LEU A 265 -4.05 -29.21 -5.97
CA LEU A 265 -4.62 -30.35 -5.27
C LEU A 265 -3.49 -31.08 -4.54
N PRO A 266 -3.25 -30.82 -3.25
CA PRO A 266 -2.27 -31.53 -2.46
C PRO A 266 -2.71 -32.98 -2.22
N ILE A 267 -1.76 -33.92 -2.28
CA ILE A 267 -2.02 -35.35 -2.06
C ILE A 267 -1.51 -35.73 -0.66
N PRO A 268 -2.26 -36.57 0.10
CA PRO A 268 -1.77 -37.10 1.37
C PRO A 268 -0.42 -37.81 1.20
N THR A 269 0.53 -37.54 2.08
CA THR A 269 1.92 -38.01 1.95
C THR A 269 2.02 -39.51 1.87
N ASP A 270 1.19 -40.25 2.63
CA ASP A 270 1.15 -41.73 2.60
C ASP A 270 0.64 -42.27 1.25
N GLU A 271 -0.28 -41.56 0.60
CA GLU A 271 -0.78 -41.93 -0.73
C GLU A 271 0.25 -41.59 -1.81
N ALA A 272 0.92 -40.45 -1.71
CA ALA A 272 1.96 -39.99 -2.61
C ALA A 272 3.16 -40.97 -2.59
N ILE A 273 3.67 -41.33 -1.42
CA ILE A 273 4.80 -42.25 -1.27
C ILE A 273 4.46 -43.62 -1.89
N ARG A 274 3.27 -44.15 -1.61
CA ARG A 274 2.83 -45.43 -2.20
C ARG A 274 2.77 -45.38 -3.72
N GLU A 275 2.28 -44.32 -4.30
CA GLU A 275 2.20 -44.18 -5.76
C GLU A 275 3.60 -44.10 -6.38
N VAL A 276 4.52 -43.31 -5.79
CA VAL A 276 5.90 -43.17 -6.29
C VAL A 276 6.66 -44.50 -6.15
N GLN A 277 6.51 -45.20 -5.02
CA GLN A 277 7.09 -46.55 -4.85
C GLN A 277 6.57 -47.56 -5.88
N SER A 278 5.25 -47.55 -6.16
CA SER A 278 4.66 -48.37 -7.20
C SER A 278 5.22 -48.03 -8.59
N ARG A 279 5.48 -46.75 -8.86
CA ARG A 279 6.09 -46.31 -10.11
C ARG A 279 7.54 -46.76 -10.23
N ILE A 280 8.35 -46.71 -9.15
CA ILE A 280 9.72 -47.24 -9.11
C ILE A 280 9.72 -48.72 -9.40
N LEU A 281 8.84 -49.52 -8.77
CA LEU A 281 8.72 -50.95 -9.03
C LEU A 281 8.37 -51.21 -10.50
N GLY A 282 7.52 -50.40 -11.11
CA GLY A 282 7.22 -50.49 -12.55
C GLY A 282 8.44 -50.29 -13.43
N ILE A 283 9.23 -49.22 -13.14
CA ILE A 283 10.46 -48.90 -13.87
C ILE A 283 11.51 -50.02 -13.70
N GLU A 284 11.71 -50.53 -12.50
CA GLU A 284 12.64 -51.66 -12.25
C GLU A 284 12.20 -52.93 -13.00
N ALA A 285 10.89 -53.21 -13.08
CA ALA A 285 10.36 -54.28 -13.88
C ALA A 285 10.59 -54.09 -15.40
N ASP A 286 10.48 -52.86 -15.90
CA ASP A 286 10.78 -52.53 -17.30
C ASP A 286 12.28 -52.66 -17.61
N ILE A 287 13.14 -52.24 -16.72
CA ILE A 287 14.59 -52.44 -16.80
C ILE A 287 14.91 -53.90 -16.83
N ALA A 288 14.33 -54.73 -15.92
CA ALA A 288 14.54 -56.16 -15.88
C ALA A 288 14.07 -56.84 -17.18
N ARG A 289 12.91 -56.49 -17.70
CA ARG A 289 12.40 -56.98 -18.99
C ARG A 289 13.30 -56.59 -20.16
N TRP A 290 13.84 -55.39 -20.16
CA TRP A 290 14.80 -54.94 -21.17
C TRP A 290 16.10 -55.77 -21.10
N GLN A 291 16.69 -55.94 -19.90
CA GLN A 291 17.88 -56.75 -19.67
C GLN A 291 17.67 -58.19 -20.12
N GLN A 292 16.53 -58.80 -19.77
CA GLN A 292 16.20 -60.15 -20.19
C GLN A 292 16.15 -60.26 -21.72
N ARG A 293 15.59 -59.29 -22.43
CA ARG A 293 15.57 -59.26 -23.91
C ARG A 293 16.98 -59.12 -24.50
N GLN A 294 17.87 -58.36 -23.89
CA GLN A 294 19.26 -58.23 -24.36
C GLN A 294 20.04 -59.55 -24.13
N ASN A 295 19.87 -60.13 -22.96
CA ASN A 295 20.48 -61.43 -22.63
C ASN A 295 20.03 -62.55 -23.59
N SER A 296 18.77 -62.58 -23.95
CA SER A 296 18.25 -63.57 -24.94
C SER A 296 18.81 -63.35 -26.36
N ARG A 297 19.38 -62.14 -26.64
CA ARG A 297 20.08 -61.83 -27.90
C ARG A 297 21.60 -61.92 -27.77
N ASN A 298 22.10 -62.57 -26.70
CA ASN A 298 23.55 -62.72 -26.38
C ASN A 298 24.29 -61.36 -26.23
N ASN A 299 23.57 -60.25 -25.90
CA ASN A 299 24.14 -58.92 -25.68
C ASN A 299 24.22 -58.64 -24.18
N PHE A 300 25.15 -59.27 -23.48
CA PHE A 300 25.29 -59.23 -22.03
C PHE A 300 25.95 -57.91 -21.53
N THR A 301 26.53 -57.12 -22.42
CA THR A 301 27.21 -55.84 -22.10
C THR A 301 26.34 -54.60 -22.41
N ALA A 302 25.10 -54.82 -22.81
CA ALA A 302 24.21 -53.71 -23.13
C ALA A 302 23.92 -52.85 -21.90
N SER A 303 24.28 -51.56 -21.96
CA SER A 303 23.91 -50.59 -20.94
C SER A 303 22.40 -50.30 -20.96
N ILE A 304 21.83 -50.06 -19.80
CA ILE A 304 20.42 -49.62 -19.67
C ILE A 304 20.19 -48.39 -20.54
N PRO A 305 19.10 -48.30 -21.30
CA PRO A 305 18.75 -47.08 -22.04
C PRO A 305 18.76 -45.85 -21.13
N TYR A 306 19.38 -44.77 -21.61
CA TYR A 306 19.52 -43.53 -20.87
C TYR A 306 18.18 -43.04 -20.33
N GLU A 307 17.11 -43.11 -21.12
CA GLU A 307 15.77 -42.66 -20.73
C GLU A 307 15.22 -43.45 -19.51
N LEU A 308 15.43 -44.75 -19.43
CA LEU A 308 14.99 -45.57 -18.29
C LEU A 308 15.82 -45.31 -17.04
N GLU A 309 17.13 -45.07 -17.20
CA GLU A 309 18.02 -44.74 -16.10
C GLU A 309 17.73 -43.35 -15.55
N GLN A 310 17.49 -42.38 -16.43
CA GLN A 310 17.06 -41.04 -16.05
C GLN A 310 15.73 -41.05 -15.29
N LEU A 311 14.72 -41.77 -15.85
CA LEU A 311 13.41 -41.88 -15.21
C LEU A 311 13.50 -42.53 -13.83
N ARG A 312 14.37 -43.56 -13.69
CA ARG A 312 14.65 -44.19 -12.39
C ARG A 312 15.22 -43.20 -11.38
N THR A 313 16.23 -42.45 -11.80
CA THR A 313 16.90 -41.49 -10.95
C THR A 313 15.95 -40.36 -10.51
N GLU A 314 15.24 -39.75 -11.44
CA GLU A 314 14.26 -38.71 -11.17
C GLU A 314 13.13 -39.15 -10.22
N THR A 315 12.65 -40.42 -10.41
CA THR A 315 11.59 -40.96 -9.55
C THR A 315 12.10 -41.28 -8.15
N LYS A 316 13.38 -41.69 -7.99
CA LYS A 316 14.00 -41.88 -6.67
C LYS A 316 14.24 -40.53 -5.95
N GLU A 317 14.75 -39.54 -6.65
CA GLU A 317 14.91 -38.17 -6.11
C GLU A 317 13.56 -37.62 -5.63
N PHE A 318 12.50 -37.78 -6.43
CA PHE A 318 11.16 -37.37 -6.04
C PHE A 318 10.66 -38.09 -4.78
N LEU A 319 10.99 -39.39 -4.59
CA LEU A 319 10.68 -40.15 -3.38
C LEU A 319 11.44 -39.59 -2.17
N ASP A 320 12.71 -39.25 -2.35
CA ASP A 320 13.55 -38.65 -1.30
C ASP A 320 13.02 -37.30 -0.88
N ASP A 321 12.61 -36.45 -1.82
CA ASP A 321 11.98 -35.17 -1.54
C ASP A 321 10.73 -35.30 -0.68
N LEU A 322 9.85 -36.26 -1.01
CA LEU A 322 8.63 -36.53 -0.24
C LEU A 322 8.90 -37.12 1.16
N SER A 323 10.01 -37.83 1.33
CA SER A 323 10.30 -38.59 2.56
C SER A 323 11.17 -37.81 3.55
N THR A 324 12.08 -36.95 3.06
CA THR A 324 13.14 -36.31 3.87
C THR A 324 13.13 -34.78 3.86
N ARG A 325 12.52 -34.14 2.83
CA ARG A 325 12.63 -32.67 2.63
C ARG A 325 11.34 -31.90 2.86
N ASP A 326 10.36 -32.44 3.57
CA ASP A 326 9.05 -31.82 3.84
C ASP A 326 8.31 -31.34 2.58
N GLN A 327 8.56 -32.01 1.44
CA GLN A 327 7.86 -31.73 0.19
C GLN A 327 6.55 -32.53 0.11
N ARG A 328 5.52 -31.95 -0.50
CA ARG A 328 4.27 -32.66 -0.82
C ARG A 328 4.15 -32.89 -2.31
N MET A 329 3.48 -33.97 -2.67
CA MET A 329 3.02 -34.20 -4.05
C MET A 329 1.78 -33.32 -4.28
N ILE A 330 1.81 -32.53 -5.31
CA ILE A 330 0.73 -31.63 -5.71
C ILE A 330 0.38 -31.88 -7.17
N PHE A 331 -0.90 -31.99 -7.47
CA PHE A 331 -1.39 -31.87 -8.84
C PHE A 331 -1.77 -30.41 -9.11
N ALA A 332 -1.07 -29.80 -10.05
CA ALA A 332 -1.30 -28.42 -10.45
C ALA A 332 -1.77 -28.31 -11.90
N ASN A 333 -2.59 -27.30 -12.18
CA ASN A 333 -2.99 -26.89 -13.50
C ASN A 333 -3.02 -25.36 -13.57
N VAL A 334 -2.50 -24.79 -14.65
CA VAL A 334 -2.55 -23.35 -14.91
C VAL A 334 -3.47 -23.09 -16.08
N THR A 335 -4.48 -22.26 -15.87
CA THR A 335 -5.43 -21.84 -16.90
C THR A 335 -5.46 -20.30 -17.00
N ILE A 336 -5.59 -19.81 -18.21
CA ILE A 336 -5.70 -18.39 -18.52
C ILE A 336 -6.98 -18.19 -19.33
N VAL A 337 -7.82 -17.24 -18.91
CA VAL A 337 -8.87 -16.70 -19.77
C VAL A 337 -8.57 -15.23 -20.05
N HIS A 338 -8.60 -14.85 -21.31
CA HIS A 338 -8.44 -13.46 -21.74
C HIS A 338 -9.55 -13.06 -22.70
N MET A 339 -9.82 -11.76 -22.79
CA MET A 339 -10.90 -11.21 -23.60
C MET A 339 -10.41 -10.03 -24.43
N ALA A 340 -11.01 -9.88 -25.61
CA ALA A 340 -10.76 -8.78 -26.53
C ALA A 340 -12.07 -8.26 -27.16
N ASP A 341 -11.99 -7.11 -27.84
CA ASP A 341 -13.13 -6.53 -28.54
C ASP A 341 -13.42 -7.24 -29.88
N THR A 342 -12.39 -7.77 -30.51
CA THR A 342 -12.50 -8.45 -31.81
C THR A 342 -11.75 -9.77 -31.80
N LEU A 343 -12.13 -10.68 -32.70
CA LEU A 343 -11.46 -11.98 -32.84
C LEU A 343 -10.00 -11.80 -33.36
N GLU A 344 -9.73 -10.79 -34.13
CA GLU A 344 -8.40 -10.46 -34.63
C GLU A 344 -7.47 -10.09 -33.47
N GLN A 345 -7.92 -9.18 -32.60
CA GLN A 345 -7.20 -8.81 -31.40
C GLN A 345 -7.00 -10.01 -30.47
N LEU A 346 -8.05 -10.83 -30.29
CA LEU A 346 -7.97 -12.05 -29.48
C LEU A 346 -6.88 -13.03 -29.99
N ASN A 347 -6.72 -13.14 -31.30
CA ASN A 347 -5.67 -13.99 -31.88
C ASN A 347 -4.27 -13.43 -31.60
N THR A 348 -4.07 -12.11 -31.80
CA THR A 348 -2.80 -11.44 -31.51
C THR A 348 -2.44 -11.56 -30.03
N ASP A 349 -3.41 -11.34 -29.14
CA ASP A 349 -3.24 -11.46 -27.69
C ASP A 349 -2.90 -12.92 -27.30
N THR A 350 -3.54 -13.89 -27.93
CA THR A 350 -3.22 -15.33 -27.72
C THR A 350 -1.77 -15.65 -28.11
N GLU A 351 -1.31 -15.17 -29.27
CA GLU A 351 0.06 -15.38 -29.73
C GLU A 351 1.08 -14.74 -28.78
N THR A 352 0.77 -13.55 -28.25
CA THR A 352 1.62 -12.87 -27.28
C THR A 352 1.72 -13.67 -25.98
N LEU A 353 0.61 -14.16 -25.43
CA LEU A 353 0.59 -14.98 -24.21
C LEU A 353 1.36 -16.31 -24.42
N GLN A 354 1.22 -16.92 -25.59
CA GLN A 354 1.98 -18.11 -25.94
C GLN A 354 3.48 -17.84 -26.08
N ALA A 355 3.87 -16.70 -26.65
CA ALA A 355 5.26 -16.28 -26.75
C ALA A 355 5.91 -16.06 -25.37
N ILE A 356 5.20 -15.39 -24.44
CA ILE A 356 5.65 -15.22 -23.04
C ILE A 356 5.88 -16.61 -22.38
N GLY A 357 4.99 -17.58 -22.61
CA GLY A 357 5.17 -18.94 -22.13
C GLY A 357 6.43 -19.61 -22.71
N LEU A 358 6.63 -19.48 -24.02
CA LEU A 358 7.77 -20.08 -24.71
C LEU A 358 9.12 -19.49 -24.26
N GLU A 359 9.20 -18.20 -23.93
CA GLU A 359 10.40 -17.58 -23.32
C GLU A 359 10.81 -18.29 -22.01
N GLN A 360 9.85 -18.85 -21.30
CA GLN A 360 10.05 -19.62 -20.06
C GLN A 360 10.07 -21.14 -20.30
N ALA A 361 10.25 -21.57 -21.55
CA ALA A 361 10.21 -22.97 -21.98
C ALA A 361 8.92 -23.71 -21.58
N CYS A 362 7.82 -22.98 -21.41
CA CYS A 362 6.50 -23.48 -21.11
C CYS A 362 5.57 -23.29 -22.30
N GLN A 363 4.67 -24.25 -22.57
CA GLN A 363 3.79 -24.18 -23.73
C GLN A 363 2.33 -24.05 -23.32
N PHE A 364 1.72 -22.91 -23.60
CA PHE A 364 0.28 -22.71 -23.47
C PHE A 364 -0.43 -23.14 -24.77
N SER A 365 -1.54 -23.83 -24.61
CA SER A 365 -2.38 -24.32 -25.71
C SER A 365 -3.81 -23.87 -25.55
N VAL A 366 -4.48 -23.58 -26.67
CA VAL A 366 -5.90 -23.26 -26.71
C VAL A 366 -6.73 -24.52 -26.46
N LEU A 367 -7.72 -24.43 -25.58
CA LEU A 367 -8.70 -25.49 -25.39
C LEU A 367 -9.64 -25.53 -26.61
N ARG A 368 -9.65 -26.66 -27.31
CA ARG A 368 -10.57 -26.86 -28.45
C ARG A 368 -11.76 -27.72 -28.02
N TYR A 369 -12.97 -27.24 -28.34
CA TYR A 369 -14.26 -27.86 -27.98
C TYR A 369 -14.47 -28.05 -26.46
N GLN A 370 -13.69 -27.36 -25.63
CA GLN A 370 -13.73 -27.39 -24.17
C GLN A 370 -13.69 -25.96 -23.55
N GLN A 371 -14.12 -24.96 -24.30
CA GLN A 371 -14.06 -23.55 -23.84
C GLN A 371 -14.98 -23.31 -22.64
N GLU A 372 -16.15 -23.96 -22.54
CA GLU A 372 -17.04 -23.90 -21.39
C GLU A 372 -16.39 -24.50 -20.13
N ASP A 373 -15.83 -25.71 -20.25
CA ASP A 373 -15.12 -26.35 -19.14
C ASP A 373 -13.88 -25.57 -18.71
N GLY A 374 -13.18 -24.98 -19.68
CA GLY A 374 -12.05 -24.09 -19.46
C GLY A 374 -12.44 -22.84 -18.70
N LEU A 375 -13.48 -22.13 -19.15
CA LEU A 375 -13.99 -20.94 -18.50
C LEU A 375 -14.43 -21.22 -17.05
N ASN A 376 -15.20 -22.29 -16.84
CA ASN A 376 -15.62 -22.72 -15.51
C ASN A 376 -14.45 -23.15 -14.61
N THR A 377 -13.32 -23.58 -15.19
CA THR A 377 -12.09 -23.86 -14.46
C THR A 377 -11.31 -22.59 -14.15
N ALA A 378 -11.20 -21.65 -15.09
CA ALA A 378 -10.42 -20.42 -14.91
C ALA A 378 -11.07 -19.47 -13.89
N LEU A 379 -12.40 -19.39 -13.84
CA LEU A 379 -13.11 -18.53 -12.92
C LEU A 379 -13.09 -19.04 -11.46
N PRO A 380 -13.15 -18.16 -10.43
CA PRO A 380 -13.02 -18.54 -9.02
C PRO A 380 -14.31 -19.16 -8.44
N TYR A 381 -14.96 -20.06 -9.19
CA TYR A 381 -16.08 -20.86 -8.70
C TYR A 381 -15.66 -21.94 -7.69
N GLY A 382 -14.39 -22.39 -7.77
CA GLY A 382 -13.89 -23.55 -7.06
C GLY A 382 -14.12 -24.87 -7.84
N LEU A 383 -14.33 -24.80 -9.15
CA LEU A 383 -14.43 -25.96 -10.05
C LEU A 383 -13.10 -26.22 -10.76
N ARG A 384 -12.86 -27.49 -11.11
CA ARG A 384 -11.72 -27.95 -11.89
C ARG A 384 -12.21 -28.96 -12.93
N ARG A 385 -12.79 -28.47 -14.04
CA ARG A 385 -13.35 -29.32 -15.11
C ARG A 385 -12.29 -29.79 -16.09
N ILE A 386 -11.20 -29.03 -16.26
CA ILE A 386 -10.04 -29.45 -17.05
C ILE A 386 -9.22 -30.45 -16.24
N LYS A 387 -9.03 -31.64 -16.81
CA LYS A 387 -8.37 -32.75 -16.14
C LYS A 387 -6.88 -32.82 -16.35
N THR A 388 -6.32 -32.05 -17.27
CA THR A 388 -4.89 -31.99 -17.51
C THR A 388 -4.21 -31.40 -16.30
N THR A 389 -3.41 -32.20 -15.59
CA THR A 389 -2.67 -31.77 -14.41
C THR A 389 -1.22 -32.24 -14.52
N ARG A 390 -0.31 -31.45 -13.93
CA ARG A 390 1.09 -31.84 -13.76
C ARG A 390 1.34 -32.22 -12.30
N THR A 391 2.14 -33.24 -12.10
CA THR A 391 2.65 -33.61 -10.77
C THR A 391 3.85 -32.73 -10.44
N LEU A 392 3.78 -31.99 -9.35
CA LEU A 392 4.83 -31.09 -8.87
C LEU A 392 5.13 -31.38 -7.39
N THR A 393 6.32 -30.96 -6.94
CA THR A 393 6.64 -30.82 -5.51
C THR A 393 6.09 -29.51 -4.96
N THR A 394 6.13 -29.32 -3.65
CA THR A 394 5.81 -28.03 -3.03
C THR A 394 6.66 -26.89 -3.59
N GLU A 395 7.99 -27.09 -3.67
CA GLU A 395 8.91 -26.08 -4.22
C GLU A 395 8.61 -25.74 -5.68
N SER A 396 8.42 -26.78 -6.52
CA SER A 396 8.07 -26.57 -7.93
C SER A 396 6.73 -25.85 -8.10
N THR A 397 5.78 -26.05 -7.18
CA THR A 397 4.51 -25.33 -7.18
C THR A 397 4.69 -23.89 -6.66
N ALA A 398 5.57 -23.68 -5.68
CA ALA A 398 5.85 -22.37 -5.12
C ALA A 398 6.51 -21.41 -6.12
N VAL A 399 7.20 -21.93 -7.14
CA VAL A 399 7.72 -21.09 -8.25
C VAL A 399 6.59 -20.42 -9.04
N LEU A 400 5.37 -20.97 -9.02
CA LEU A 400 4.17 -20.35 -9.60
C LEU A 400 3.57 -19.29 -8.65
N MET A 401 4.41 -18.58 -7.88
CA MET A 401 3.94 -17.62 -6.88
C MET A 401 3.24 -16.42 -7.51
N PRO A 402 2.16 -15.95 -6.84
CA PRO A 402 1.37 -14.85 -7.35
C PRO A 402 1.87 -13.47 -6.88
N PHE A 403 3.05 -13.39 -6.24
CA PHE A 403 3.55 -12.17 -5.61
C PHE A 403 4.55 -11.44 -6.50
N ARG A 404 4.48 -10.11 -6.50
CA ARG A 404 5.38 -9.26 -7.28
C ARG A 404 5.78 -8.00 -6.54
N VAL A 405 4.89 -7.03 -6.47
CA VAL A 405 5.10 -5.71 -5.86
C VAL A 405 3.79 -5.18 -5.30
N GLN A 406 3.87 -4.53 -4.16
CA GLN A 406 2.70 -3.94 -3.53
C GLN A 406 2.19 -2.73 -4.32
N GLU A 407 0.86 -2.63 -4.41
CA GLU A 407 0.13 -1.54 -5.02
C GLU A 407 -0.64 -0.77 -3.97
N ILE A 408 -0.67 0.55 -4.09
CA ILE A 408 -1.43 1.41 -3.20
C ILE A 408 -2.32 2.34 -4.03
N GLN A 409 -3.61 2.03 -4.03
CA GLN A 409 -4.65 2.80 -4.71
C GLN A 409 -5.84 3.00 -3.78
N ASP A 410 -5.66 3.88 -2.80
CA ASP A 410 -6.70 4.21 -1.84
C ASP A 410 -7.72 5.19 -2.43
N ALA A 411 -8.99 4.85 -2.39
CA ALA A 411 -10.06 5.79 -2.74
C ALA A 411 -10.00 7.06 -1.88
N GLY A 412 -10.02 8.23 -2.52
CA GLY A 412 -9.90 9.54 -1.88
C GLY A 412 -8.52 9.80 -1.28
N GLY A 413 -7.50 9.11 -1.76
CA GLY A 413 -6.10 9.33 -1.40
C GLY A 413 -5.46 10.49 -2.16
N ILE A 414 -4.24 10.82 -1.77
CA ILE A 414 -3.38 11.81 -2.41
C ILE A 414 -2.53 11.08 -3.47
N TYR A 415 -2.42 11.66 -4.65
CA TYR A 415 -1.50 11.17 -5.69
C TYR A 415 -0.05 11.52 -5.32
N TYR A 416 0.86 10.57 -5.50
CA TYR A 416 2.28 10.72 -5.19
C TYR A 416 3.21 10.30 -6.35
N GLY A 417 2.67 9.99 -7.52
CA GLY A 417 3.43 9.52 -8.67
C GLY A 417 2.97 8.16 -9.18
N VAL A 418 3.84 7.46 -9.87
CA VAL A 418 3.61 6.11 -10.39
C VAL A 418 4.62 5.12 -9.78
N ASN A 419 4.19 3.89 -9.56
CA ASN A 419 5.07 2.81 -9.14
C ASN A 419 6.13 2.55 -10.23
N ALA A 420 7.41 2.59 -9.88
CA ALA A 420 8.50 2.43 -10.86
C ALA A 420 8.50 1.04 -11.51
N VAL A 421 7.95 0.02 -10.84
CA VAL A 421 7.93 -1.38 -11.31
C VAL A 421 6.67 -1.68 -12.12
N SER A 422 5.48 -1.46 -11.56
CA SER A 422 4.20 -1.79 -12.20
C SER A 422 3.70 -0.69 -13.15
N LYS A 423 4.21 0.53 -13.02
CA LYS A 423 3.74 1.75 -13.73
C LYS A 423 2.33 2.20 -13.34
N ASN A 424 1.72 1.63 -12.32
CA ASN A 424 0.42 2.04 -11.82
C ASN A 424 0.51 3.30 -10.95
N LEU A 425 -0.60 4.06 -10.88
CA LEU A 425 -0.68 5.26 -10.06
C LEU A 425 -0.54 4.91 -8.56
N LEU A 426 0.25 5.68 -7.83
CA LEU A 426 0.37 5.62 -6.38
C LEU A 426 -0.55 6.65 -5.74
N ILE A 427 -1.63 6.17 -5.13
CA ILE A 427 -2.64 6.98 -4.48
C ILE A 427 -2.79 6.50 -3.04
N CYS A 428 -2.35 7.31 -2.09
CA CYS A 428 -2.35 6.95 -0.67
C CYS A 428 -3.27 7.84 0.16
N ASN A 429 -4.16 7.23 0.92
CA ASN A 429 -4.95 7.91 1.92
C ASN A 429 -4.29 7.84 3.30
N ARG A 430 -3.41 8.79 3.58
CA ARG A 430 -2.66 8.87 4.85
C ARG A 430 -3.55 8.92 6.09
N LYS A 431 -4.81 9.38 5.97
CA LYS A 431 -5.78 9.39 7.09
C LYS A 431 -6.13 7.97 7.58
N LYS A 432 -5.87 6.93 6.77
CA LYS A 432 -6.09 5.52 7.13
C LYS A 432 -4.91 4.90 7.89
N LEU A 433 -3.74 5.53 7.85
CA LEU A 433 -2.55 5.04 8.54
C LEU A 433 -2.71 5.13 10.05
N LEU A 434 -2.09 4.21 10.78
CA LEU A 434 -2.05 4.26 12.25
C LEU A 434 -1.28 5.50 12.72
N ASN A 435 -0.23 5.89 11.98
CA ASN A 435 0.51 7.14 12.18
C ASN A 435 0.61 7.92 10.87
N PRO A 436 -0.25 8.95 10.64
CA PRO A 436 -0.29 9.69 9.39
C PRO A 436 0.89 10.67 9.19
N HIS A 437 1.79 10.79 10.19
CA HIS A 437 2.96 11.66 10.09
C HIS A 437 3.99 11.10 9.13
N GLY A 438 4.76 11.99 8.51
CA GLY A 438 5.74 11.58 7.53
C GLY A 438 6.91 12.52 7.35
N PHE A 439 7.92 12.03 6.63
CA PHE A 439 9.10 12.78 6.24
C PHE A 439 9.32 12.74 4.73
N VAL A 440 9.88 13.82 4.20
CA VAL A 440 10.42 13.90 2.86
C VAL A 440 11.92 14.18 2.98
N LEU A 441 12.73 13.18 2.64
CA LEU A 441 14.18 13.21 2.82
C LEU A 441 14.89 13.20 1.46
N GLY A 442 15.87 14.05 1.28
CA GLY A 442 16.65 14.08 0.05
C GLY A 442 17.65 15.22 0.00
N VAL A 443 18.71 15.03 -0.78
CA VAL A 443 19.70 16.10 -1.01
C VAL A 443 19.09 17.29 -1.74
N SER A 444 19.80 18.42 -1.74
CA SER A 444 19.39 19.59 -2.52
C SER A 444 19.22 19.23 -4.00
N GLY A 445 18.17 19.75 -4.65
CA GLY A 445 17.87 19.48 -6.06
C GLY A 445 17.21 18.12 -6.34
N SER A 446 16.94 17.29 -5.33
CA SER A 446 16.28 15.96 -5.51
C SER A 446 14.77 16.03 -5.77
N GLY A 447 14.14 17.22 -5.66
CA GLY A 447 12.69 17.39 -5.82
C GLY A 447 11.90 17.43 -4.49
N LYS A 448 12.55 17.56 -3.35
CA LYS A 448 11.93 17.58 -2.01
C LYS A 448 10.82 18.63 -1.90
N SER A 449 11.14 19.91 -2.15
CA SER A 449 10.17 21.02 -2.07
C SER A 449 9.06 20.87 -3.11
N PHE A 450 9.37 20.33 -4.29
CA PHE A 450 8.37 20.04 -5.32
C PHE A 450 7.36 19.01 -4.82
N SER A 451 7.82 17.87 -4.27
CA SER A 451 6.94 16.82 -3.72
C SER A 451 6.05 17.34 -2.58
N MET A 452 6.58 18.22 -1.73
CA MET A 452 5.80 18.87 -0.68
C MET A 452 4.70 19.78 -1.26
N LYS A 453 5.07 20.65 -2.21
CA LYS A 453 4.15 21.58 -2.88
C LYS A 453 3.07 20.85 -3.68
N GLU A 454 3.41 19.75 -4.32
CA GLU A 454 2.45 18.92 -5.04
C GLU A 454 1.41 18.29 -4.09
N ALA A 455 1.84 17.72 -2.96
CA ALA A 455 0.94 17.20 -1.95
C ALA A 455 0.02 18.31 -1.38
N ILE A 456 0.57 19.49 -1.09
CA ILE A 456 -0.19 20.68 -0.67
C ILE A 456 -1.24 21.06 -1.71
N THR A 457 -0.85 21.15 -2.98
CA THR A 457 -1.74 21.48 -4.09
C THR A 457 -2.87 20.46 -4.22
N PHE A 458 -2.53 19.17 -4.19
CA PHE A 458 -3.54 18.10 -4.28
C PHE A 458 -4.56 18.19 -3.14
N ILE A 459 -4.10 18.36 -1.90
CA ILE A 459 -4.95 18.47 -0.72
C ILE A 459 -5.84 19.74 -0.81
N ALA A 460 -5.26 20.87 -1.23
CA ALA A 460 -5.97 22.13 -1.37
C ALA A 460 -7.11 22.06 -2.38
N LEU A 461 -6.88 21.37 -3.51
CA LEU A 461 -7.84 21.24 -4.60
C LEU A 461 -8.88 20.14 -4.35
N SER A 462 -8.49 19.03 -3.72
CA SER A 462 -9.36 17.83 -3.56
C SER A 462 -10.17 17.82 -2.28
N THR A 463 -9.70 18.47 -1.20
CA THR A 463 -10.31 18.41 0.15
C THR A 463 -10.76 19.77 0.66
N ASN A 464 -11.43 19.80 1.83
CA ASN A 464 -11.72 20.99 2.62
C ASN A 464 -10.88 21.06 3.91
N ASP A 465 -9.83 20.26 4.00
CA ASP A 465 -8.94 20.22 5.16
C ASP A 465 -8.15 21.52 5.29
N ASP A 466 -7.76 21.88 6.48
CA ASP A 466 -6.87 23.02 6.72
C ASP A 466 -5.42 22.61 6.38
N ILE A 467 -4.67 23.55 5.81
CA ILE A 467 -3.27 23.37 5.42
C ILE A 467 -2.44 24.48 6.05
N ILE A 468 -1.43 24.11 6.82
CA ILE A 468 -0.55 25.05 7.49
C ILE A 468 0.90 24.71 7.12
N MET A 469 1.66 25.70 6.70
CA MET A 469 3.06 25.56 6.29
C MET A 469 3.98 26.38 7.17
N ILE A 470 5.11 25.82 7.55
CA ILE A 470 6.25 26.53 8.12
C ILE A 470 7.30 26.61 7.03
N ASP A 471 7.56 27.83 6.54
CA ASP A 471 8.44 28.12 5.41
C ASP A 471 9.69 28.84 5.91
N ALA A 472 10.80 28.11 5.99
CA ALA A 472 12.08 28.64 6.44
C ALA A 472 12.88 29.33 5.32
N GLU A 473 12.60 29.02 4.04
CA GLU A 473 13.40 29.40 2.88
C GLU A 473 12.61 30.27 1.86
N ARG A 474 11.38 30.68 2.18
CA ARG A 474 10.49 31.51 1.35
C ARG A 474 10.15 30.83 0.00
N GLU A 475 9.86 29.55 0.03
CA GLU A 475 9.56 28.78 -1.18
C GLU A 475 8.05 28.63 -1.44
N TYR A 476 7.19 28.71 -0.41
CA TYR A 476 5.77 28.35 -0.50
C TYR A 476 4.82 29.53 -0.69
N GLY A 477 5.32 30.77 -0.54
CA GLY A 477 4.47 31.97 -0.53
C GLY A 477 3.67 32.18 -1.83
N GLU A 478 4.28 31.97 -2.99
CA GLU A 478 3.64 32.14 -4.31
C GLU A 478 2.52 31.10 -4.50
N LEU A 479 2.78 29.83 -4.23
CA LEU A 479 1.80 28.76 -4.27
C LEU A 479 0.63 29.04 -3.31
N THR A 480 0.93 29.48 -2.09
CA THR A 480 -0.09 29.81 -1.08
C THR A 480 -1.06 30.87 -1.58
N ARG A 481 -0.55 31.98 -2.16
CA ARG A 481 -1.39 33.04 -2.73
C ARG A 481 -2.22 32.54 -3.91
N ALA A 482 -1.63 31.74 -4.79
CA ALA A 482 -2.33 31.13 -5.94
C ALA A 482 -3.49 30.22 -5.49
N LEU A 483 -3.34 29.53 -4.37
CA LEU A 483 -4.37 28.68 -3.76
C LEU A 483 -5.32 29.46 -2.83
N GLN A 484 -5.31 30.80 -2.87
CA GLN A 484 -6.13 31.70 -2.05
C GLN A 484 -5.83 31.61 -0.54
N GLY A 485 -4.64 31.20 -0.18
CA GLY A 485 -4.16 31.15 1.19
C GLY A 485 -3.58 32.49 1.66
N ALA A 486 -3.34 32.57 2.97
CA ALA A 486 -2.68 33.69 3.63
C ALA A 486 -1.18 33.41 3.85
N VAL A 487 -0.32 34.36 3.52
CA VAL A 487 1.10 34.31 3.83
C VAL A 487 1.37 35.32 4.95
N LEU A 488 1.88 34.82 6.06
CA LEU A 488 2.20 35.58 7.25
C LEU A 488 3.72 35.71 7.35
N GLU A 489 4.25 36.84 6.98
CA GLU A 489 5.67 37.13 7.09
C GLU A 489 6.00 37.44 8.55
N ILE A 490 6.84 36.63 9.18
CA ILE A 490 7.28 36.74 10.55
C ILE A 490 8.71 37.27 10.55
N SER A 491 8.87 38.56 10.84
CA SER A 491 10.18 39.23 10.88
C SER A 491 10.19 40.35 11.91
N PRO A 492 11.36 40.80 12.36
CA PRO A 492 11.43 41.94 13.30
C PRO A 492 10.78 43.23 12.76
N SER A 493 10.66 43.38 11.44
CA SER A 493 10.04 44.53 10.77
C SER A 493 8.58 44.31 10.38
N SER A 494 8.04 43.12 10.61
CA SER A 494 6.67 42.78 10.24
C SER A 494 5.65 43.50 11.12
N PRO A 495 4.51 43.99 10.56
CA PRO A 495 3.41 44.50 11.34
C PRO A 495 2.62 43.38 12.07
N HIS A 496 2.89 42.11 11.78
CA HIS A 496 2.23 40.98 12.39
C HIS A 496 2.93 40.54 13.66
N HIS A 497 2.16 40.35 14.72
CA HIS A 497 2.64 39.89 16.02
C HIS A 497 1.96 38.58 16.42
N ILE A 498 2.73 37.71 17.04
CA ILE A 498 2.25 36.46 17.62
C ILE A 498 2.56 36.43 19.09
N ASN A 499 1.54 36.25 19.92
CA ASN A 499 1.72 36.04 21.35
C ASN A 499 1.96 34.52 21.60
N PRO A 500 3.15 34.09 22.03
CA PRO A 500 3.42 32.69 22.34
C PRO A 500 2.58 32.14 23.49
N LEU A 501 2.01 33.02 24.29
CA LEU A 501 1.21 32.67 25.45
C LEU A 501 -0.30 32.61 25.16
N ASP A 502 -0.74 32.70 23.89
CA ASP A 502 -2.14 32.53 23.52
C ASP A 502 -2.67 31.15 23.86
N ILE A 503 -3.84 31.09 24.47
CA ILE A 503 -4.60 29.87 24.76
C ILE A 503 -6.03 30.04 24.23
N ASN A 504 -6.46 29.16 23.34
CA ASN A 504 -7.83 29.12 22.88
C ASN A 504 -8.62 27.93 23.52
N ARG A 505 -9.94 27.90 23.27
CA ARG A 505 -10.78 26.78 23.75
C ARG A 505 -10.30 25.45 23.13
N GLY A 506 -10.11 24.44 23.98
CA GLY A 506 -9.65 23.11 23.57
C GLY A 506 -8.14 22.92 23.62
N TYR A 507 -7.35 23.96 23.84
CA TYR A 507 -5.92 23.83 24.08
C TYR A 507 -5.65 22.96 25.33
N GLY A 508 -4.76 21.98 25.19
CA GLY A 508 -4.42 21.09 26.30
C GLY A 508 -5.49 20.05 26.66
N ALA A 509 -6.44 19.74 25.76
CA ALA A 509 -7.51 18.79 26.03
C ALA A 509 -6.96 17.45 26.61
N GLY A 510 -7.15 17.26 27.93
CA GLY A 510 -6.63 16.12 28.70
C GLY A 510 -5.29 16.33 29.38
N GLU A 511 -4.64 17.47 29.22
CA GLU A 511 -3.42 17.88 29.92
C GLU A 511 -3.58 19.28 30.52
N ASN A 512 -2.70 19.66 31.47
CA ASN A 512 -2.73 20.99 32.05
C ASN A 512 -2.21 22.03 31.04
N PRO A 513 -3.06 23.00 30.57
CA PRO A 513 -2.65 24.01 29.59
C PRO A 513 -1.46 24.85 30.04
N VAL A 514 -1.40 25.18 31.35
CA VAL A 514 -0.33 25.98 31.94
C VAL A 514 1.00 25.24 31.93
N ALA A 515 0.99 23.95 32.24
CA ALA A 515 2.19 23.13 32.16
C ALA A 515 2.77 23.08 30.73
N MET A 516 1.90 23.03 29.72
CA MET A 516 2.33 23.10 28.33
C MET A 516 2.97 24.44 27.97
N LYS A 517 2.40 25.55 28.45
CA LYS A 517 2.98 26.89 28.28
C LYS A 517 4.31 27.04 29.04
N SER A 518 4.41 26.44 30.22
CA SER A 518 5.67 26.37 30.96
C SER A 518 6.77 25.66 30.16
N GLU A 519 6.46 24.55 29.49
CA GLU A 519 7.41 23.84 28.62
C GLU A 519 7.82 24.68 27.39
N LEU A 520 6.87 25.38 26.75
CA LEU A 520 7.19 26.34 25.69
C LEU A 520 8.14 27.41 26.20
N MET A 521 7.85 28.00 27.36
CA MET A 521 8.72 29.04 27.96
C MET A 521 10.11 28.50 28.30
N MET A 522 10.21 27.25 28.78
CA MET A 522 11.51 26.58 28.95
C MET A 522 12.28 26.46 27.62
N SER A 523 11.58 26.09 26.52
CA SER A 523 12.20 26.03 25.20
C SER A 523 12.70 27.38 24.70
N ILE A 524 11.91 28.45 24.88
CA ILE A 524 12.28 29.80 24.52
C ILE A 524 13.49 30.28 25.38
N CYS A 525 13.45 30.08 26.69
CA CYS A 525 14.55 30.45 27.57
C CYS A 525 15.86 29.69 27.28
N GLU A 526 15.78 28.38 26.94
CA GLU A 526 16.96 27.62 26.52
C GLU A 526 17.65 28.21 25.30
N GLN A 527 16.86 28.66 24.32
CA GLN A 527 17.40 29.30 23.12
C GLN A 527 18.04 30.65 23.41
N GLN A 528 17.49 31.40 24.36
CA GLN A 528 18.01 32.71 24.76
C GLN A 528 19.26 32.64 25.63
N MET A 529 19.31 31.68 26.55
CA MET A 529 20.44 31.49 27.47
C MET A 529 21.56 30.67 26.90
N GLY A 530 21.25 29.81 25.93
CA GLY A 530 22.16 28.82 25.34
C GLY A 530 21.95 27.40 25.87
N VAL A 531 22.42 26.42 25.07
CA VAL A 531 22.25 24.98 25.36
C VAL A 531 22.91 24.62 26.69
N GLY A 532 22.14 23.95 27.58
CA GLY A 532 22.63 23.45 28.87
C GLY A 532 22.75 24.51 29.98
N GLN A 533 22.41 25.77 29.73
CA GLN A 533 22.44 26.82 30.76
C GLN A 533 21.17 26.84 31.64
N LEU A 534 20.12 26.15 31.23
CA LEU A 534 18.84 26.09 31.95
C LEU A 534 18.89 25.04 33.06
N GLY A 535 19.33 25.43 34.25
CA GLY A 535 19.41 24.59 35.46
C GLY A 535 18.05 24.31 36.11
N ALA A 536 18.03 23.47 37.14
CA ALA A 536 16.81 23.09 37.85
C ALA A 536 16.09 24.28 38.50
N PHE A 537 16.82 25.25 39.03
CA PHE A 537 16.24 26.44 39.65
C PHE A 537 15.57 27.34 38.61
N HIS A 538 16.20 27.55 37.44
CA HIS A 538 15.59 28.28 36.32
C HIS A 538 14.25 27.64 35.90
N LYS A 539 14.20 26.32 35.75
CA LYS A 539 12.97 25.61 35.38
C LYS A 539 11.85 25.80 36.39
N SER A 540 12.16 25.73 37.68
CA SER A 540 11.19 25.97 38.73
C SER A 540 10.65 27.40 38.77
N ILE A 541 11.50 28.36 38.47
CA ILE A 541 11.09 29.80 38.36
C ILE A 541 10.20 29.99 37.12
N ILE A 542 10.59 29.45 35.95
CA ILE A 542 9.80 29.52 34.71
C ILE A 542 8.40 28.93 34.92
N ASP A 543 8.32 27.75 35.55
CA ASP A 543 7.05 27.07 35.79
C ASP A 543 6.16 27.91 36.73
N ARG A 544 6.71 28.34 37.86
CA ARG A 544 6.02 29.18 38.85
C ARG A 544 5.51 30.48 38.25
N CYS A 545 6.37 31.24 37.52
CA CYS A 545 5.99 32.52 36.92
C CYS A 545 4.94 32.34 35.82
N THR A 546 5.05 31.26 35.02
CA THR A 546 4.05 30.94 34.01
C THR A 546 2.71 30.63 34.67
N ALA A 547 2.68 29.85 35.73
CA ALA A 547 1.46 29.56 36.48
C ALA A 547 0.83 30.82 37.08
N ASN A 548 1.64 31.75 37.63
CA ASN A 548 1.17 32.96 38.23
C ASN A 548 0.47 33.90 37.23
N ILE A 549 1.04 34.09 36.04
CA ILE A 549 0.44 35.01 35.04
C ILE A 549 -0.89 34.51 34.48
N TYR A 550 -1.13 33.19 34.50
CA TYR A 550 -2.41 32.61 34.04
C TYR A 550 -3.46 32.52 35.15
N HIS A 551 -3.11 32.84 36.41
CA HIS A 551 -4.01 32.65 37.54
C HIS A 551 -5.36 33.35 37.34
N ASP A 552 -5.36 34.64 36.97
CA ASP A 552 -6.58 35.41 36.77
C ASP A 552 -7.37 34.96 35.53
N PHE A 553 -6.66 34.64 34.46
CA PHE A 553 -7.26 34.09 33.24
C PHE A 553 -8.02 32.79 33.51
N ILE A 554 -7.42 31.84 34.26
CA ILE A 554 -8.06 30.57 34.61
C ILE A 554 -9.22 30.81 35.58
N LYS A 555 -9.05 31.69 36.55
CA LYS A 555 -10.10 32.02 37.54
C LYS A 555 -11.34 32.65 36.90
N SER A 556 -11.16 33.40 35.79
CA SER A 556 -12.27 33.95 34.99
C SER A 556 -12.95 32.93 34.08
N GLY A 557 -12.52 31.66 34.08
CA GLY A 557 -13.03 30.64 33.18
C GLY A 557 -12.52 30.80 31.73
N GLY A 558 -11.42 31.53 31.52
CA GLY A 558 -10.83 31.78 30.20
C GLY A 558 -11.41 32.99 29.45
N GLU A 559 -12.11 33.87 30.14
CA GLU A 559 -12.71 35.10 29.58
C GLU A 559 -11.86 36.36 29.88
N GLY A 560 -10.72 36.23 30.58
CA GLY A 560 -9.83 37.32 30.89
C GLY A 560 -8.85 37.67 29.76
N ARG A 561 -8.09 38.76 29.97
CA ARG A 561 -6.96 39.12 29.10
C ARG A 561 -5.92 37.99 29.14
N ILE A 562 -5.47 37.56 27.95
CA ILE A 562 -4.38 36.58 27.83
C ILE A 562 -3.06 37.30 28.18
N PRO A 563 -2.20 36.69 29.04
CA PRO A 563 -0.91 37.28 29.38
C PRO A 563 0.03 37.32 28.16
N THR A 564 0.96 38.28 28.18
CA THR A 564 2.00 38.44 27.16
C THR A 564 3.40 38.23 27.74
N LEU A 565 4.44 38.18 26.90
CA LEU A 565 5.83 38.06 27.38
C LEU A 565 6.25 39.18 28.33
N PRO A 566 5.84 40.48 28.16
CA PRO A 566 6.04 41.51 29.14
C PRO A 566 5.45 41.17 30.53
N ASP A 567 4.24 40.62 30.58
CA ASP A 567 3.62 40.18 31.84
C ASP A 567 4.44 39.08 32.49
N TRP A 568 4.90 38.10 31.73
CA TRP A 568 5.75 37.02 32.20
C TRP A 568 7.09 37.55 32.75
N ARG A 569 7.79 38.44 32.01
CA ARG A 569 9.06 38.99 32.45
C ARG A 569 8.89 39.85 33.71
N ASN A 570 7.82 40.64 33.82
CA ASN A 570 7.51 41.41 35.03
C ASN A 570 7.30 40.48 36.22
N GLU A 571 6.68 39.33 36.06
CA GLU A 571 6.52 38.35 37.13
C GLU A 571 7.87 37.71 37.50
N VAL A 572 8.75 37.40 36.53
CA VAL A 572 10.11 36.92 36.77
C VAL A 572 10.93 37.98 37.54
N LYS A 573 10.86 39.27 37.19
CA LYS A 573 11.54 40.38 37.89
C LYS A 573 11.11 40.51 39.38
N ARG A 574 9.92 40.03 39.75
CA ARG A 574 9.43 40.04 41.13
C ARG A 574 10.01 38.94 42.00
N GLN A 575 10.61 37.93 41.39
CA GLN A 575 11.18 36.78 42.14
C GLN A 575 12.53 37.18 42.74
N PRO A 576 12.82 36.76 44.00
CA PRO A 576 14.02 37.20 44.74
C PRO A 576 15.29 36.45 44.30
N GLU A 577 15.19 35.33 43.62
CA GLU A 577 16.30 34.45 43.27
C GLU A 577 17.23 35.07 42.21
N ARG A 578 18.52 34.79 42.30
CA ARG A 578 19.53 35.20 41.32
C ARG A 578 19.24 34.72 39.94
N GLU A 579 18.81 33.46 39.81
CA GLU A 579 18.44 32.81 38.56
C GLU A 579 17.25 33.51 37.89
N ALA A 580 16.37 34.14 38.67
CA ALA A 580 15.28 34.97 38.12
C ALA A 580 15.81 36.24 37.48
N GLN A 581 16.85 36.85 38.03
CA GLN A 581 17.52 38.02 37.45
C GLN A 581 18.22 37.63 36.15
N GLU A 582 18.85 36.48 36.09
CA GLU A 582 19.48 35.93 34.88
C GLU A 582 18.45 35.72 33.78
N LEU A 583 17.27 35.09 34.07
CA LEU A 583 16.15 34.93 33.15
C LEU A 583 15.58 36.29 32.67
N ALA A 584 15.40 37.27 33.59
CA ALA A 584 14.88 38.56 33.25
C ALA A 584 15.83 39.34 32.33
N LEU A 585 17.14 39.20 32.52
CA LEU A 585 18.16 39.81 31.67
C LEU A 585 18.22 39.11 30.29
N ALA A 586 18.23 37.79 30.26
CA ALA A 586 18.25 36.99 29.02
C ALA A 586 17.03 37.27 28.14
N SER A 587 15.84 37.49 28.74
CA SER A 587 14.60 37.79 28.01
C SER A 587 14.46 39.28 27.60
N GLU A 588 15.34 40.19 28.01
CA GLU A 588 15.21 41.61 27.77
C GLU A 588 15.17 41.98 26.28
N LEU A 589 16.06 41.40 25.48
CA LEU A 589 16.15 41.62 24.06
C LEU A 589 14.83 41.30 23.32
N PHE A 590 14.12 40.26 23.79
CA PHE A 590 12.89 39.75 23.17
C PHE A 590 11.60 40.35 23.72
N VAL A 591 11.68 41.09 24.82
CA VAL A 591 10.49 41.66 25.47
C VAL A 591 10.48 43.19 25.35
N GLU A 592 11.61 43.84 25.64
CA GLU A 592 11.75 45.31 25.63
C GLU A 592 12.75 45.82 24.57
N GLY A 593 13.58 44.94 24.02
CA GLY A 593 14.61 45.26 23.03
C GLY A 593 14.11 45.23 21.58
N SER A 594 15.05 45.24 20.65
CA SER A 594 14.79 45.32 19.20
C SER A 594 14.12 44.07 18.58
N LEU A 595 14.00 42.98 19.34
CA LEU A 595 13.45 41.71 18.89
C LEU A 595 12.10 41.39 19.58
N ASN A 596 11.33 42.39 19.92
CA ASN A 596 10.12 42.31 20.73
C ASN A 596 8.86 41.88 19.93
N MET A 597 9.01 41.36 18.74
CA MET A 597 7.88 40.96 17.86
C MET A 597 6.93 39.96 18.51
N PHE A 598 7.39 39.15 19.45
CA PHE A 598 6.59 38.19 20.20
C PHE A 598 6.08 38.74 21.55
N ALA A 599 6.34 40.00 21.84
CA ALA A 599 5.95 40.65 23.11
C ALA A 599 4.56 41.29 23.07
N HIS A 600 3.90 41.27 21.95
CA HIS A 600 2.60 41.92 21.72
C HIS A 600 1.47 40.90 21.67
N GLU A 601 0.22 41.35 21.82
CA GLU A 601 -0.95 40.54 21.57
C GLU A 601 -1.01 40.16 20.08
N THR A 602 -1.51 38.96 19.78
CA THR A 602 -1.69 38.51 18.38
C THR A 602 -2.67 39.43 17.67
N ASN A 603 -2.27 39.99 16.54
CA ASN A 603 -3.01 41.02 15.81
C ASN A 603 -3.50 40.59 14.42
N PHE A 604 -3.47 39.31 14.12
CA PHE A 604 -3.98 38.79 12.85
C PHE A 604 -4.89 37.61 13.10
N ASP A 605 -5.80 37.42 12.16
CA ASP A 605 -6.72 36.27 12.17
C ASP A 605 -6.19 35.14 11.30
N ILE A 606 -6.03 33.95 11.89
CA ILE A 606 -5.54 32.76 11.21
C ILE A 606 -6.72 31.95 10.66
N ASP A 607 -7.85 32.56 10.33
CA ASP A 607 -9.04 31.84 9.91
C ASP A 607 -8.97 31.28 8.48
N ASN A 608 -7.99 31.71 7.67
CA ASN A 608 -7.82 31.14 6.34
C ASN A 608 -7.49 29.65 6.44
N ARG A 609 -8.12 28.86 5.54
CA ARG A 609 -7.90 27.40 5.44
C ARG A 609 -6.45 27.04 5.10
N ILE A 610 -5.77 27.89 4.33
CA ILE A 610 -4.38 27.67 3.88
C ILE A 610 -3.53 28.80 4.41
N VAL A 611 -2.60 28.49 5.30
CA VAL A 611 -1.73 29.48 5.95
C VAL A 611 -0.27 29.10 5.80
N CYS A 612 0.56 30.04 5.38
CA CYS A 612 2.01 29.90 5.30
C CYS A 612 2.69 30.89 6.25
N PHE A 613 3.46 30.40 7.20
CA PHE A 613 4.33 31.20 8.06
C PHE A 613 5.70 31.32 7.39
N ASP A 614 5.99 32.46 6.81
CA ASP A 614 7.27 32.83 6.19
C ASP A 614 8.25 33.34 7.25
N LEU A 615 9.32 32.59 7.47
CA LEU A 615 10.36 32.85 8.47
C LEU A 615 11.71 33.26 7.84
N TYR A 616 11.74 33.51 6.54
CA TYR A 616 12.98 33.78 5.80
C TYR A 616 13.79 34.97 6.34
N GLU A 617 13.13 36.08 6.64
CA GLU A 617 13.78 37.31 7.16
C GLU A 617 14.13 37.22 8.65
N MET A 618 13.80 36.11 9.32
CA MET A 618 14.30 35.84 10.67
C MET A 618 15.78 35.45 10.58
N GLY A 619 16.64 36.23 11.20
CA GLY A 619 18.06 35.92 11.33
C GLY A 619 18.27 34.55 11.96
N GLU A 620 19.38 33.89 11.62
CA GLU A 620 19.67 32.49 12.06
C GLU A 620 19.59 32.31 13.59
N GLN A 621 19.86 33.34 14.39
CA GLN A 621 19.76 33.29 15.85
C GLN A 621 18.32 33.25 16.36
N LEU A 622 17.38 33.84 15.62
CA LEU A 622 15.98 33.96 16.02
C LEU A 622 15.08 32.91 15.41
N LYS A 623 15.49 32.34 14.28
CA LYS A 623 14.71 31.35 13.55
C LYS A 623 14.25 30.19 14.43
N PRO A 624 15.07 29.59 15.35
CA PRO A 624 14.61 28.52 16.23
C PRO A 624 13.52 28.96 17.22
N THR A 625 13.61 30.19 17.76
CA THR A 625 12.57 30.71 18.65
C THR A 625 11.28 30.95 17.89
N ALA A 626 11.35 31.57 16.69
CA ALA A 626 10.21 31.77 15.83
C ALA A 626 9.53 30.49 15.43
N LEU A 627 10.31 29.45 15.09
CA LEU A 627 9.80 28.11 14.79
C LEU A 627 8.98 27.51 15.94
N ASN A 628 9.44 27.67 17.20
CA ASN A 628 8.70 27.18 18.37
C ASN A 628 7.42 27.98 18.60
N VAL A 629 7.45 29.31 18.46
CA VAL A 629 6.26 30.18 18.62
C VAL A 629 5.22 29.85 17.55
N VAL A 630 5.65 29.69 16.30
CA VAL A 630 4.76 29.30 15.19
C VAL A 630 4.19 27.90 15.40
N LEU A 631 4.99 26.92 15.84
CA LEU A 631 4.49 25.58 16.12
C LEU A 631 3.45 25.57 17.25
N GLU A 632 3.63 26.43 18.27
CA GLU A 632 2.65 26.62 19.33
C GLU A 632 1.34 27.20 18.80
N THR A 633 1.42 28.17 17.90
CA THR A 633 0.26 28.78 17.23
C THR A 633 -0.49 27.72 16.40
N ILE A 634 0.25 26.87 15.69
CA ILE A 634 -0.30 25.74 14.94
C ILE A 634 -1.01 24.75 15.90
N GLN A 635 -0.41 24.45 17.06
CA GLN A 635 -1.02 23.57 18.05
C GLN A 635 -2.36 24.12 18.55
N ASN A 636 -2.47 25.43 18.80
CA ASN A 636 -3.72 26.09 19.11
C ASN A 636 -4.76 25.90 18.00
N ARG A 637 -4.36 26.09 16.73
CA ARG A 637 -5.26 25.92 15.56
C ARG A 637 -5.71 24.46 15.40
N VAL A 638 -4.80 23.51 15.52
CA VAL A 638 -5.12 22.07 15.45
C VAL A 638 -6.13 21.67 16.54
N ALA A 639 -5.98 22.22 17.75
CA ALA A 639 -6.94 21.96 18.83
C ALA A 639 -8.33 22.52 18.51
N ALA A 640 -8.43 23.71 17.97
CA ALA A 640 -9.68 24.34 17.52
C ALA A 640 -10.34 23.55 16.37
N ASN A 641 -9.55 23.14 15.38
CA ASN A 641 -10.03 22.36 14.24
C ASN A 641 -10.57 20.98 14.66
N ARG A 642 -9.93 20.32 15.63
CA ARG A 642 -10.43 19.07 16.19
C ARG A 642 -11.83 19.25 16.77
N LEU A 643 -12.08 20.31 17.53
CA LEU A 643 -13.41 20.61 18.07
C LEU A 643 -14.45 20.89 16.99
N ALA A 644 -14.02 21.47 15.87
CA ALA A 644 -14.84 21.75 14.69
C ALA A 644 -14.99 20.53 13.75
N GLY A 645 -14.37 19.38 14.06
CA GLY A 645 -14.38 18.18 13.21
C GLY A 645 -13.62 18.33 11.89
N ARG A 646 -12.66 19.27 11.82
CA ARG A 646 -11.83 19.52 10.63
C ARG A 646 -10.47 18.83 10.76
N TYR A 647 -9.98 18.26 9.67
CA TYR A 647 -8.64 17.69 9.58
C TYR A 647 -7.61 18.78 9.25
N THR A 648 -6.41 18.68 9.80
CA THR A 648 -5.34 19.67 9.58
C THR A 648 -4.07 19.00 9.05
N TRP A 649 -3.53 19.51 7.96
CA TRP A 649 -2.24 19.13 7.40
C TRP A 649 -1.20 20.19 7.78
N VAL A 650 -0.10 19.78 8.38
CA VAL A 650 1.00 20.65 8.77
C VAL A 650 2.26 20.23 8.01
N PHE A 651 2.82 21.17 7.26
CA PHE A 651 4.06 20.98 6.52
C PHE A 651 5.16 21.81 7.15
N VAL A 652 6.29 21.16 7.44
CA VAL A 652 7.44 21.81 8.11
C VAL A 652 8.65 21.66 7.20
N ASP A 653 9.11 22.75 6.65
CA ASP A 653 10.35 22.76 5.88
C ASP A 653 11.56 22.93 6.80
N GLU A 654 12.67 22.33 6.42
CA GLU A 654 13.95 22.32 7.15
C GLU A 654 13.81 21.97 8.64
N VAL A 655 13.14 20.85 8.91
CA VAL A 655 12.82 20.41 10.29
C VAL A 655 14.04 20.18 11.18
N TYR A 656 15.24 19.99 10.61
CA TYR A 656 16.48 19.80 11.37
C TYR A 656 16.76 20.98 12.32
N LEU A 657 16.26 22.18 12.00
CA LEU A 657 16.43 23.37 12.83
C LEU A 657 15.86 23.19 14.24
N PHE A 658 14.83 22.37 14.42
CA PHE A 658 14.27 22.06 15.74
C PHE A 658 15.19 21.17 16.58
N PHE A 659 16.00 20.31 15.95
CA PHE A 659 16.80 19.32 16.67
C PHE A 659 18.10 19.89 17.26
N LYS A 660 18.44 21.12 16.93
CA LYS A 660 19.60 21.84 17.47
C LYS A 660 19.52 22.07 18.97
N TYR A 661 18.31 22.26 19.51
CA TYR A 661 18.06 22.53 20.92
C TYR A 661 17.21 21.43 21.54
N TYR A 662 17.60 20.98 22.74
CA TYR A 662 16.94 19.85 23.42
C TYR A 662 15.44 20.07 23.62
N TYR A 663 15.06 21.23 24.20
CA TYR A 663 13.64 21.52 24.49
C TYR A 663 12.82 21.74 23.21
N SER A 664 13.38 22.33 22.19
CA SER A 664 12.72 22.45 20.88
C SER A 664 12.41 21.10 20.26
N ALA A 665 13.39 20.18 20.31
CA ALA A 665 13.23 18.81 19.83
C ALA A 665 12.13 18.05 20.62
N GLN A 666 12.13 18.18 21.97
CA GLN A 666 11.11 17.58 22.81
C GLN A 666 9.72 18.18 22.59
N PHE A 667 9.64 19.49 22.40
CA PHE A 667 8.40 20.19 22.12
C PHE A 667 7.80 19.72 20.76
N LEU A 668 8.62 19.70 19.71
CA LEU A 668 8.22 19.15 18.40
C LEU A 668 7.73 17.70 18.52
N TYR A 669 8.44 16.84 19.25
CA TYR A 669 8.08 15.44 19.46
C TYR A 669 6.75 15.27 20.19
N LYS A 670 6.46 16.12 21.17
CA LYS A 670 5.16 16.15 21.86
C LYS A 670 4.04 16.56 20.90
N CYS A 671 4.26 17.60 20.08
CA CYS A 671 3.31 18.00 19.04
C CYS A 671 3.08 16.88 18.04
N TRP A 672 4.14 16.21 17.59
CA TRP A 672 4.09 15.06 16.69
C TRP A 672 3.18 13.95 17.25
N LYS A 673 3.39 13.54 18.49
CA LYS A 673 2.54 12.52 19.14
C LYS A 673 1.09 12.96 19.33
N ARG A 674 0.88 14.25 19.65
CA ARG A 674 -0.43 14.80 19.95
C ARG A 674 -1.28 14.98 18.70
N PHE A 675 -0.71 15.49 17.62
CA PHE A 675 -1.43 15.80 16.38
C PHE A 675 -2.14 14.59 15.79
N ARG A 676 -1.55 13.40 15.89
CA ARG A 676 -2.23 12.15 15.51
C ARG A 676 -3.61 12.00 16.19
N LYS A 677 -3.69 12.30 17.50
CA LYS A 677 -4.94 12.22 18.26
C LYS A 677 -5.92 13.36 17.95
N TYR A 678 -5.45 14.41 17.30
CA TYR A 678 -6.21 15.64 17.03
C TYR A 678 -6.64 15.74 15.57
N ALA A 679 -6.69 14.61 14.86
CA ALA A 679 -7.02 14.58 13.42
C ALA A 679 -6.13 15.55 12.63
N ALA A 680 -4.82 15.47 12.87
CA ALA A 680 -3.84 16.24 12.13
C ALA A 680 -2.66 15.36 11.71
N ALA A 681 -2.11 15.64 10.54
CA ALA A 681 -0.91 15.00 10.01
C ALA A 681 0.21 16.05 9.83
N MET A 682 1.41 15.71 10.29
CA MET A 682 2.61 16.48 10.02
C MET A 682 3.43 15.83 8.91
N THR A 683 3.98 16.65 8.03
CA THR A 683 4.98 16.24 7.05
C THR A 683 6.19 17.15 7.22
N ALA A 684 7.32 16.57 7.56
CA ALA A 684 8.56 17.29 7.78
C ALA A 684 9.54 17.03 6.62
N ALA A 685 10.17 18.08 6.12
CA ALA A 685 11.17 17.93 5.08
C ALA A 685 12.55 18.37 5.59
N THR A 686 13.61 17.71 5.10
CA THR A 686 14.99 18.12 5.36
C THR A 686 15.93 17.61 4.29
N GLN A 687 16.96 18.39 4.00
CA GLN A 687 18.12 17.98 3.22
C GLN A 687 19.30 17.56 4.12
N ASN A 688 19.26 17.91 5.39
CA ASN A 688 20.34 17.64 6.35
C ASN A 688 19.99 16.42 7.21
N ILE A 689 20.10 15.23 6.60
CA ILE A 689 19.72 13.97 7.21
C ILE A 689 20.69 13.60 8.33
N GLU A 690 22.00 13.87 8.16
CA GLU A 690 23.02 13.59 9.16
C GLU A 690 22.70 14.28 10.50
N GLU A 691 22.31 15.57 10.48
CA GLU A 691 21.91 16.28 11.71
C GLU A 691 20.66 15.67 12.35
N CYS A 692 19.69 15.25 11.54
CA CYS A 692 18.52 14.53 12.05
C CYS A 692 18.91 13.19 12.70
N LEU A 693 19.79 12.42 12.08
CA LEU A 693 20.21 11.11 12.59
C LEU A 693 21.08 11.20 13.86
N ARG A 694 21.72 12.34 14.13
CA ARG A 694 22.41 12.60 15.40
C ARG A 694 21.45 12.80 16.57
N SER A 695 20.23 13.25 16.32
CA SER A 695 19.22 13.44 17.36
C SER A 695 18.46 12.13 17.61
N GLU A 696 18.49 11.64 18.87
CA GLU A 696 17.68 10.48 19.29
C GLU A 696 16.18 10.72 19.06
N THR A 697 15.72 11.94 19.35
CA THR A 697 14.32 12.35 19.13
C THR A 697 13.93 12.24 17.66
N ALA A 698 14.77 12.73 16.73
CA ALA A 698 14.51 12.63 15.29
C ALA A 698 14.52 11.18 14.81
N ARG A 699 15.46 10.34 15.29
CA ARG A 699 15.48 8.89 14.98
C ARG A 699 14.18 8.21 15.41
N LEU A 700 13.68 8.50 16.60
CA LEU A 700 12.40 7.98 17.09
C LEU A 700 11.22 8.46 16.24
N MET A 701 11.22 9.70 15.81
CA MET A 701 10.17 10.24 14.92
C MET A 701 10.19 9.55 13.56
N LEU A 702 11.37 9.39 12.95
CA LEU A 702 11.55 8.71 11.67
C LEU A 702 11.13 7.24 11.74
N ALA A 703 11.61 6.50 12.75
CA ALA A 703 11.30 5.08 12.91
C ALA A 703 9.81 4.81 13.12
N ASN A 704 9.11 5.72 13.81
CA ASN A 704 7.68 5.59 14.09
C ASN A 704 6.77 6.19 13.02
N SER A 705 7.32 6.83 11.98
CA SER A 705 6.52 7.41 10.89
C SER A 705 6.15 6.33 9.88
N GLU A 706 4.88 6.24 9.52
CA GLU A 706 4.39 5.28 8.53
C GLU A 706 4.40 5.85 7.10
N PHE A 707 4.71 7.13 6.92
CA PHE A 707 4.81 7.76 5.61
C PHE A 707 6.18 8.40 5.42
N LEU A 708 6.99 7.87 4.52
CA LEU A 708 8.31 8.42 4.19
C LEU A 708 8.47 8.50 2.68
N ILE A 709 8.99 9.63 2.22
CA ILE A 709 9.48 9.80 0.84
C ILE A 709 10.99 9.96 0.93
N LEU A 710 11.71 9.02 0.33
CA LEU A 710 13.16 9.03 0.21
C LEU A 710 13.49 9.33 -1.25
N LEU A 711 13.98 10.51 -1.52
CA LEU A 711 14.51 10.93 -2.81
C LEU A 711 16.00 10.62 -2.89
N ASN A 712 16.72 11.18 -3.86
CA ASN A 712 18.16 10.95 -3.97
C ASN A 712 18.90 11.26 -2.66
N GLN A 713 19.74 10.32 -2.19
CA GLN A 713 20.44 10.38 -0.91
C GLN A 713 21.95 10.51 -1.08
N ALA A 714 22.59 11.27 -0.19
CA ALA A 714 24.05 11.32 -0.12
C ALA A 714 24.65 9.94 0.26
N ALA A 715 25.84 9.66 -0.23
CA ALA A 715 26.53 8.38 0.02
C ALA A 715 26.73 8.10 1.51
N THR A 716 26.99 9.15 2.31
CA THR A 716 27.19 9.08 3.77
C THR A 716 25.94 8.64 4.51
N ASP A 717 24.76 9.07 4.08
CA ASP A 717 23.51 8.92 4.83
C ASP A 717 22.80 7.59 4.53
N ARG A 718 23.11 7.01 3.34
CA ARG A 718 22.44 5.80 2.84
C ARG A 718 22.54 4.61 3.77
N ALA A 719 23.74 4.33 4.29
CA ALA A 719 23.98 3.17 5.16
C ALA A 719 23.22 3.28 6.49
N GLU A 720 23.18 4.47 7.09
CA GLU A 720 22.42 4.70 8.34
C GLU A 720 20.92 4.63 8.12
N LEU A 721 20.42 5.23 7.02
CA LEU A 721 19.01 5.16 6.65
C LEU A 721 18.56 3.72 6.35
N ALA A 722 19.36 2.97 5.58
CA ALA A 722 19.09 1.58 5.27
C ALA A 722 18.94 0.75 6.56
N LYS A 723 19.86 0.93 7.51
CA LYS A 723 19.81 0.24 8.80
C LYS A 723 18.62 0.66 9.66
N LEU A 724 18.33 1.99 9.74
CA LEU A 724 17.23 2.51 10.56
C LEU A 724 15.86 2.09 10.05
N LEU A 725 15.68 2.05 8.73
CA LEU A 725 14.41 1.83 8.06
C LEU A 725 14.25 0.41 7.51
N HIS A 726 15.26 -0.46 7.67
CA HIS A 726 15.29 -1.83 7.14
C HIS A 726 15.09 -1.88 5.63
N ILE A 727 15.84 -1.04 4.88
CA ILE A 727 15.78 -0.95 3.42
C ILE A 727 16.86 -1.87 2.82
N SER A 728 16.47 -2.72 1.85
CA SER A 728 17.40 -3.62 1.14
C SER A 728 18.35 -2.87 0.20
N GLU A 729 19.47 -3.49 -0.20
CA GLU A 729 20.37 -2.92 -1.20
C GLU A 729 19.69 -2.68 -2.56
N THR A 730 18.81 -3.59 -2.97
CA THR A 730 18.01 -3.44 -4.19
C THR A 730 17.11 -2.22 -4.12
N GLN A 731 16.40 -2.04 -2.99
CA GLN A 731 15.58 -0.85 -2.76
C GLN A 731 16.43 0.41 -2.71
N MET A 732 17.61 0.38 -2.06
CA MET A 732 18.52 1.53 -1.97
C MET A 732 19.03 2.02 -3.34
N SER A 733 19.06 1.16 -4.37
CA SER A 733 19.43 1.57 -5.72
C SER A 733 18.49 2.65 -6.29
N HIS A 734 17.22 2.66 -5.86
CA HIS A 734 16.21 3.63 -6.29
C HIS A 734 16.33 5.02 -5.63
N VAL A 735 17.28 5.20 -4.70
CA VAL A 735 17.59 6.50 -4.07
C VAL A 735 19.08 6.86 -4.23
N THR A 736 19.76 6.16 -5.15
CA THR A 736 21.21 6.30 -5.38
C THR A 736 21.47 6.85 -6.78
N ASN A 737 21.92 8.10 -6.87
CA ASN A 737 22.24 8.77 -8.14
C ASN A 737 21.05 8.76 -9.12
N VAL A 738 19.86 8.96 -8.61
CA VAL A 738 18.62 9.01 -9.41
C VAL A 738 18.24 10.44 -9.75
N GLU A 739 17.44 10.61 -10.79
CA GLU A 739 16.92 11.91 -11.22
C GLU A 739 15.92 12.48 -10.20
N ALA A 740 15.68 13.79 -10.29
CA ALA A 740 14.66 14.44 -9.45
C ALA A 740 13.28 13.82 -9.70
N GLY A 741 12.50 13.63 -8.63
CA GLY A 741 11.20 12.97 -8.70
C GLY A 741 11.24 11.44 -8.64
N HIS A 742 12.43 10.83 -8.61
CA HIS A 742 12.60 9.38 -8.40
C HIS A 742 12.96 9.09 -6.95
N GLY A 743 12.45 7.97 -6.42
CA GLY A 743 12.74 7.61 -5.05
C GLY A 743 12.05 6.36 -4.54
N LEU A 744 12.09 6.20 -3.22
CA LEU A 744 11.36 5.19 -2.48
C LEU A 744 10.28 5.85 -1.63
N MET A 745 9.12 5.25 -1.57
CA MET A 745 8.04 5.64 -0.69
C MET A 745 7.73 4.51 0.29
N ARG A 746 7.77 4.80 1.59
CA ARG A 746 7.30 3.91 2.63
C ARG A 746 5.89 4.32 3.05
N ILE A 747 4.95 3.38 3.02
CA ILE A 747 3.56 3.57 3.45
C ILE A 747 3.19 2.39 4.33
N GLY A 748 3.12 2.61 5.65
CA GLY A 748 2.99 1.53 6.61
C GLY A 748 4.22 0.61 6.59
N SER A 749 4.01 -0.67 6.31
CA SER A 749 5.09 -1.66 6.10
C SER A 749 5.58 -1.72 4.65
N SER A 750 4.86 -1.14 3.69
CA SER A 750 5.18 -1.24 2.27
C SER A 750 6.26 -0.24 1.88
N ILE A 751 7.27 -0.69 1.15
CA ILE A 751 8.32 0.16 0.54
C ILE A 751 8.23 0.01 -0.98
N ILE A 752 7.89 1.10 -1.66
CA ILE A 752 7.58 1.11 -3.10
C ILE A 752 8.50 2.11 -3.81
N PRO A 753 9.24 1.71 -4.85
CA PRO A 753 9.93 2.66 -5.70
C PRO A 753 8.93 3.42 -6.55
N PHE A 754 9.12 4.71 -6.66
CA PHE A 754 8.21 5.58 -7.39
C PHE A 754 8.95 6.53 -8.33
N VAL A 755 8.20 6.97 -9.33
CA VAL A 755 8.57 8.02 -10.28
C VAL A 755 7.46 9.06 -10.29
N ASN A 756 7.80 10.30 -10.05
CA ASN A 756 6.88 11.40 -10.11
C ASN A 756 7.43 12.52 -11.03
N GLU A 757 7.10 12.42 -12.28
CA GLU A 757 7.42 13.39 -13.32
C GLU A 757 6.17 14.22 -13.62
N PHE A 758 6.18 15.49 -13.24
CA PHE A 758 5.10 16.40 -13.52
C PHE A 758 5.37 17.17 -14.83
N PRO A 759 4.37 17.37 -15.73
CA PRO A 759 4.55 18.12 -16.99
C PRO A 759 5.05 19.55 -16.75
N ARG A 760 6.11 19.95 -17.45
CA ARG A 760 6.79 21.23 -17.23
C ARG A 760 6.12 22.46 -17.85
N ASP A 761 5.19 22.25 -18.76
CA ASP A 761 4.51 23.30 -19.53
C ASP A 761 3.30 23.93 -18.81
N GLY A 762 2.90 23.37 -17.66
CA GLY A 762 1.71 23.77 -16.92
C GLY A 762 1.90 24.95 -15.98
N THR A 763 0.79 25.60 -15.60
CA THR A 763 0.76 26.65 -14.59
C THR A 763 1.09 26.08 -13.21
N LEU A 764 0.59 24.90 -12.88
CA LEU A 764 0.86 24.21 -11.64
C LEU A 764 2.33 23.87 -11.48
N TYR A 765 3.02 23.42 -12.55
CA TYR A 765 4.46 23.16 -12.49
C TYR A 765 5.24 24.43 -12.09
N ARG A 766 4.93 25.59 -12.71
CA ARG A 766 5.60 26.85 -12.42
C ARG A 766 5.40 27.29 -10.97
N LEU A 767 4.24 27.04 -10.39
CA LEU A 767 3.95 27.34 -8.97
C LEU A 767 4.68 26.40 -8.02
N MET A 768 4.92 25.14 -8.44
CA MET A 768 5.54 24.13 -7.60
C MET A 768 7.07 24.06 -7.74
N THR A 769 7.63 24.43 -8.90
CA THR A 769 9.08 24.39 -9.12
C THR A 769 9.82 25.39 -8.25
N THR A 770 11.04 25.03 -7.85
CA THR A 770 12.00 25.91 -7.16
C THR A 770 13.22 26.20 -8.04
N THR A 771 13.28 25.60 -9.24
CA THR A 771 14.40 25.74 -10.17
C THR A 771 14.39 27.14 -10.78
N PRO A 772 15.48 27.94 -10.62
CA PRO A 772 15.59 29.22 -11.31
C PRO A 772 15.61 29.00 -12.82
N GLY A 773 14.75 29.65 -13.56
CA GLY A 773 14.62 29.54 -15.02
C GLY A 773 13.44 28.68 -15.51
N ASP A 774 12.84 27.88 -14.64
CA ASP A 774 11.59 27.15 -14.93
C ASP A 774 10.34 27.89 -14.42
N LYS A 775 10.52 29.03 -13.72
CA LYS A 775 9.48 29.91 -13.18
C LYS A 775 8.96 30.88 -14.23
#